data_4c358289b57d799b70a3116818b07495
#
_entry.id   4c358289b57d799b70a3116818b07495
#
_cell.length_a   1.000
_cell.length_b   1.000
_cell.length_c   1.000
_cell.angle_alpha   90.00
_cell.angle_beta   90.00
_cell.angle_gamma   90.00
#
_symmetry.space_group_name_H-M   'P 1'
#
loop_
_entity.id
_entity.type
_entity.pdbx_description
1 polymer ?
#
loop_
_entity_poly.entity_id
_entity_poly.type
_entity_poly.pdbx_seq_one_letter_code
_entity_poly.pdbx_strand_id
1 'polypeptide(L)'
;MIRRIRRLFGRKLAGCSKSLALLCFSLAAVYLYFNRSKSQFELQGVRDVFDANGIQSPEKGAACGVVCGIGQKSFYVKTGTDNTVGPTICYDGKIIISPDNNNGGRGLNILVIDIQKMEVADVKTFDTYTDDAAFLQYMKKAPKHAVIILVTHDEITERLSNEGRQWFRLMGSYLIDNVGFRDAFVMVGQIGLEQKQAIEFHKKREHGGYSLPIEKKGCFSLPLGPLRDISQFMPKVTEYKMVIEKLDKCGLTTECGEDKFTAMVDTGDGDQRKPTICINGEIVLGERVNHAGRGFNVAVLSSTEKKVSTVTVFDTYEKDSSSMEVFLESLVEGDIIIAVVNDDGQRKLNTHARDIYNQLGSSMIQNLRFRDVWYFVGKKGIKGFTTTEQISFAGYDGSWPAAMKESFCLPYNFKGTDVPPTPKSKRNEARREFCKKYDGYEHLCDPAAVDETLKGVELVDRSHTNDVIYKVPIVIIPGVNHNAIVRTMETTLMQPGIKPNMVLVAYDENFPEYGELSTLFGFHNISVKASTTYEDVLNKAIEAGWDYFDAKDHIIIIEEELILAPDFLSFMQQCLSVLDSDPTILAVSGWNYNGYDVTSGDREVVYRVEEFPGLAFMLRRNVVEKYMLGKLSKCCHKRVWDHWILTDEGGNAITGDVIVPDVSRVFHQPYQSAKDEDKHLVELFQKPRLTNVEGDMTLKNMDALSSEKYDALIQSFIENSEEFTLEHLQNCIQDPVLKVPIVADSKPNFIIFYHQKDKNDYAVLQKISRCFGLFWVPDHPPRNQFRGVIRFYYDDRNVLLVGSLSKFYKYKQETRYLLTIDNVGKS
;
A
#
# COMPACT_ATOMS: atom_id res chain seq x y z
N MET A 1 6.76 -59.39 2.93
CA MET A 1 6.32 -58.13 3.59
C MET A 1 5.47 -57.27 2.67
N ILE A 2 5.76 -57.14 1.40
CA ILE A 2 5.05 -56.27 0.42
C ILE A 2 3.60 -56.79 0.10
N ARG A 3 3.30 -58.06 0.17
CA ARG A 3 1.94 -58.62 -0.05
C ARG A 3 0.95 -58.42 1.13
N ARG A 4 1.44 -58.15 2.35
CA ARG A 4 0.58 -57.79 3.50
C ARG A 4 0.18 -56.32 3.56
N ILE A 5 0.99 -55.44 3.03
CA ILE A 5 0.74 -54.01 3.00
C ILE A 5 -0.36 -53.63 1.96
N ARG A 6 -0.37 -54.34 0.81
CA ARG A 6 -1.42 -54.14 -0.21
C ARG A 6 -2.84 -54.58 0.22
N ARG A 7 -2.96 -55.46 1.21
CA ARG A 7 -4.30 -55.88 1.71
C ARG A 7 -4.89 -54.96 2.78
N LEU A 8 -4.08 -54.18 3.49
CA LEU A 8 -4.54 -53.28 4.52
C LEU A 8 -4.91 -51.89 3.98
N PHE A 9 -4.18 -51.36 2.98
CA PHE A 9 -4.47 -50.06 2.38
C PHE A 9 -5.57 -50.14 1.32
N GLY A 10 -5.76 -51.24 0.63
CA GLY A 10 -6.76 -51.41 -0.42
C GLY A 10 -8.22 -51.43 0.06
N ARG A 11 -8.49 -51.78 1.30
CA ARG A 11 -9.85 -51.82 1.89
C ARG A 11 -10.28 -50.45 2.48
N LYS A 12 -9.38 -49.63 2.95
CA LYS A 12 -9.70 -48.28 3.45
C LYS A 12 -9.90 -47.25 2.34
N LEU A 13 -9.13 -47.35 1.25
CA LEU A 13 -9.30 -46.45 0.07
C LEU A 13 -10.60 -46.74 -0.71
N ALA A 14 -11.04 -48.00 -0.79
CA ALA A 14 -12.31 -48.34 -1.44
C ALA A 14 -13.55 -47.87 -0.71
N GLY A 15 -13.45 -47.71 0.63
CA GLY A 15 -14.52 -47.11 1.43
C GLY A 15 -14.61 -45.61 1.29
N CYS A 16 -13.46 -44.91 1.26
CA CYS A 16 -13.37 -43.44 1.06
C CYS A 16 -13.82 -43.01 -0.35
N SER A 17 -13.49 -43.80 -1.39
CA SER A 17 -13.93 -43.48 -2.76
C SER A 17 -15.42 -43.61 -2.97
N LYS A 18 -16.04 -44.59 -2.31
CA LYS A 18 -17.53 -44.78 -2.37
C LYS A 18 -18.25 -43.66 -1.59
N SER A 19 -17.73 -43.24 -0.45
CA SER A 19 -18.32 -42.16 0.33
C SER A 19 -18.14 -40.81 -0.38
N LEU A 20 -16.98 -40.58 -1.01
CA LEU A 20 -16.72 -39.36 -1.80
C LEU A 20 -17.56 -39.34 -3.10
N ALA A 21 -17.73 -40.48 -3.76
CA ALA A 21 -18.60 -40.58 -4.92
C ALA A 21 -20.06 -40.33 -4.55
N LEU A 22 -20.54 -40.90 -3.41
CA LEU A 22 -21.88 -40.63 -2.90
C LEU A 22 -22.09 -39.17 -2.50
N LEU A 23 -21.09 -38.53 -1.90
CA LEU A 23 -21.13 -37.10 -1.59
C LEU A 23 -21.15 -36.23 -2.85
N CYS A 24 -20.33 -36.55 -3.87
CA CYS A 24 -20.36 -35.87 -5.15
C CYS A 24 -21.67 -36.07 -5.90
N PHE A 25 -22.27 -37.29 -5.84
CA PHE A 25 -23.58 -37.56 -6.44
C PHE A 25 -24.71 -36.83 -5.70
N SER A 26 -24.67 -36.75 -4.38
CA SER A 26 -25.65 -35.99 -3.60
C SER A 26 -25.52 -34.48 -3.83
N LEU A 27 -24.30 -33.93 -3.90
CA LEU A 27 -24.05 -32.51 -4.24
C LEU A 27 -24.45 -32.20 -5.69
N ALA A 28 -24.19 -33.11 -6.64
CA ALA A 28 -24.64 -32.95 -8.02
C ALA A 28 -26.17 -33.05 -8.12
N ALA A 29 -26.79 -33.94 -7.38
CA ALA A 29 -28.26 -34.06 -7.34
C ALA A 29 -28.92 -32.82 -6.68
N VAL A 30 -28.33 -32.27 -5.61
CA VAL A 30 -28.76 -31.02 -4.99
C VAL A 30 -28.54 -29.85 -5.94
N TYR A 31 -27.41 -29.77 -6.62
CA TYR A 31 -27.12 -28.74 -7.62
C TYR A 31 -28.09 -28.81 -8.81
N LEU A 32 -28.37 -30.02 -9.31
CA LEU A 32 -29.35 -30.24 -10.39
C LEU A 32 -30.79 -29.98 -9.91
N TYR A 33 -31.12 -30.28 -8.65
CA TYR A 33 -32.40 -29.96 -8.06
C TYR A 33 -32.60 -28.44 -7.91
N PHE A 34 -31.58 -27.74 -7.39
CA PHE A 34 -31.63 -26.28 -7.31
C PHE A 34 -31.62 -25.58 -8.66
N ASN A 35 -30.85 -26.09 -9.66
CA ASN A 35 -30.92 -25.55 -11.01
C ASN A 35 -32.25 -25.88 -11.71
N ARG A 36 -32.81 -27.05 -11.46
CA ARG A 36 -34.12 -27.42 -11.99
C ARG A 36 -35.27 -26.66 -11.29
N SER A 37 -35.14 -26.41 -10.01
CA SER A 37 -36.03 -25.56 -9.24
C SER A 37 -35.94 -24.09 -9.70
N LYS A 38 -34.68 -23.58 -9.91
CA LYS A 38 -34.47 -22.25 -10.47
C LYS A 38 -35.05 -22.10 -11.89
N SER A 39 -34.84 -23.10 -12.75
CA SER A 39 -35.42 -23.09 -14.08
C SER A 39 -36.95 -23.31 -14.10
N GLN A 40 -37.52 -23.99 -13.11
CA GLN A 40 -38.98 -24.11 -12.99
C GLN A 40 -39.61 -22.86 -12.39
N PHE A 41 -38.92 -22.14 -11.50
CA PHE A 41 -39.42 -20.84 -10.98
C PHE A 41 -39.32 -19.73 -12.02
N GLU A 42 -38.27 -19.73 -12.85
CA GLU A 42 -38.16 -18.82 -14.00
C GLU A 42 -39.10 -19.21 -15.15
N LEU A 43 -39.44 -20.49 -15.29
CA LEU A 43 -40.31 -21.01 -16.33
C LEU A 43 -41.84 -20.99 -16.01
N GLN A 44 -42.25 -21.01 -14.72
CA GLN A 44 -43.63 -20.87 -14.36
C GLN A 44 -44.16 -19.44 -14.48
N GLY A 45 -43.33 -18.40 -14.16
CA GLY A 45 -43.72 -17.02 -14.45
C GLY A 45 -43.69 -16.67 -15.95
N VAL A 46 -43.05 -17.49 -16.78
CA VAL A 46 -42.88 -17.22 -18.22
C VAL A 46 -43.76 -18.15 -19.08
N ARG A 47 -44.16 -19.33 -18.60
CA ARG A 47 -44.96 -20.27 -19.39
C ARG A 47 -46.43 -19.87 -19.59
N ASP A 48 -46.96 -19.06 -18.70
CA ASP A 48 -48.35 -18.56 -18.89
C ASP A 48 -48.44 -17.38 -19.86
N VAL A 49 -47.28 -16.92 -20.41
CA VAL A 49 -47.21 -15.78 -21.33
C VAL A 49 -46.79 -16.17 -22.76
N PHE A 50 -46.32 -17.39 -22.99
CA PHE A 50 -45.79 -17.77 -24.31
C PHE A 50 -46.31 -19.09 -24.83
N ASP A 51 -47.36 -19.07 -25.66
CA ASP A 51 -47.57 -20.08 -26.68
C ASP A 51 -46.95 -19.59 -28.01
N ALA A 52 -45.88 -20.26 -28.41
CA ALA A 52 -45.19 -19.95 -29.64
C ALA A 52 -45.80 -20.73 -30.79
N ASN A 53 -46.44 -20.02 -31.70
CA ASN A 53 -46.34 -20.36 -33.12
C ASN A 53 -47.09 -19.30 -33.96
N GLY A 54 -46.42 -18.82 -34.98
CA GLY A 54 -47.03 -18.15 -36.13
C GLY A 54 -47.11 -16.65 -36.09
N ILE A 55 -46.14 -16.01 -36.66
CA ILE A 55 -46.19 -14.59 -37.08
C ILE A 55 -47.25 -14.43 -38.17
N GLN A 56 -48.39 -13.90 -37.78
CA GLN A 56 -49.31 -13.22 -38.70
C GLN A 56 -49.60 -11.82 -38.14
N SER A 57 -49.47 -10.78 -38.98
CA SER A 57 -49.86 -9.43 -38.67
C SER A 57 -51.33 -9.45 -38.20
N PRO A 58 -51.70 -8.68 -37.15
CA PRO A 58 -53.07 -8.70 -36.64
C PRO A 58 -54.05 -8.21 -37.70
N GLU A 59 -55.02 -9.05 -38.05
CA GLU A 59 -56.20 -8.65 -38.82
C GLU A 59 -56.96 -7.55 -38.04
N LYS A 60 -57.52 -6.55 -38.77
CA LYS A 60 -58.36 -5.50 -38.23
C LYS A 60 -59.52 -6.11 -37.46
N GLY A 61 -59.49 -6.03 -36.11
CA GLY A 61 -60.61 -6.45 -35.25
C GLY A 61 -60.23 -7.38 -34.05
N ALA A 62 -59.05 -7.94 -33.96
CA ALA A 62 -58.69 -8.78 -32.84
C ALA A 62 -58.01 -7.97 -31.73
N ALA A 63 -58.44 -8.13 -30.48
CA ALA A 63 -57.95 -7.50 -29.27
C ALA A 63 -56.47 -7.74 -29.06
N CYS A 64 -55.58 -6.85 -29.49
CA CYS A 64 -54.12 -6.92 -29.36
C CYS A 64 -53.52 -8.31 -29.71
N GLY A 65 -54.26 -9.16 -30.43
CA GLY A 65 -53.78 -10.50 -30.85
C GLY A 65 -53.59 -11.55 -29.75
N VAL A 66 -54.18 -11.36 -28.56
CA VAL A 66 -54.09 -12.28 -27.43
C VAL A 66 -55.42 -12.40 -26.69
N VAL A 67 -55.81 -13.59 -26.29
CA VAL A 67 -56.93 -13.84 -25.39
C VAL A 67 -56.42 -13.99 -23.96
N CYS A 68 -56.89 -13.13 -23.06
CA CYS A 68 -56.45 -13.11 -21.65
C CYS A 68 -57.48 -13.78 -20.74
N GLY A 69 -57.02 -14.22 -19.56
CA GLY A 69 -57.88 -14.75 -18.51
C GLY A 69 -58.81 -13.70 -17.90
N ILE A 70 -59.82 -14.15 -17.16
CA ILE A 70 -60.81 -13.26 -16.51
C ILE A 70 -60.06 -12.30 -15.56
N GLY A 71 -60.26 -10.97 -15.73
CA GLY A 71 -59.63 -9.93 -14.92
C GLY A 71 -58.27 -9.49 -15.40
N GLN A 72 -57.68 -10.12 -16.41
CA GLN A 72 -56.43 -9.72 -17.02
C GLN A 72 -56.67 -8.74 -18.19
N LYS A 73 -55.65 -7.91 -18.42
CA LYS A 73 -55.57 -6.94 -19.52
C LYS A 73 -54.62 -7.39 -20.59
N SER A 74 -55.00 -7.28 -21.87
CA SER A 74 -54.14 -7.60 -22.98
C SER A 74 -53.24 -6.43 -23.39
N PHE A 75 -52.03 -6.72 -23.81
CA PHE A 75 -51.13 -5.75 -24.42
C PHE A 75 -50.45 -6.33 -25.67
N TYR A 76 -50.15 -5.45 -26.61
CA TYR A 76 -49.20 -5.68 -27.68
C TYR A 76 -48.34 -4.43 -27.82
N VAL A 77 -47.04 -4.62 -27.91
CA VAL A 77 -46.04 -3.56 -28.00
C VAL A 77 -45.03 -3.90 -29.08
N LYS A 78 -44.63 -2.88 -29.84
CA LYS A 78 -43.55 -2.96 -30.82
C LYS A 78 -42.73 -1.68 -30.74
N THR A 79 -41.42 -1.80 -30.57
CA THR A 79 -40.54 -0.64 -30.65
C THR A 79 -40.43 -0.09 -32.06
N GLY A 80 -40.11 1.17 -32.21
CA GLY A 80 -39.81 1.72 -33.52
C GLY A 80 -38.71 0.95 -34.25
N THR A 81 -38.70 1.05 -35.58
CA THR A 81 -37.64 0.49 -36.40
C THR A 81 -36.76 1.64 -36.86
N ASP A 82 -35.47 1.63 -36.44
CA ASP A 82 -34.55 2.74 -36.64
C ASP A 82 -35.18 4.12 -36.31
N ASN A 83 -35.00 5.14 -37.12
CA ASN A 83 -35.62 6.47 -37.00
C ASN A 83 -36.75 6.70 -38.01
N THR A 84 -37.20 5.65 -38.74
CA THR A 84 -38.14 5.78 -39.86
C THR A 84 -39.56 5.29 -39.56
N VAL A 85 -39.68 4.21 -38.78
CA VAL A 85 -40.98 3.61 -38.46
C VAL A 85 -41.26 3.76 -36.97
N GLY A 86 -42.33 4.46 -36.64
CA GLY A 86 -42.76 4.69 -35.26
C GLY A 86 -43.16 3.43 -34.49
N PRO A 87 -43.29 3.52 -33.17
CA PRO A 87 -43.62 2.40 -32.29
C PRO A 87 -45.13 2.11 -32.29
N THR A 88 -45.52 0.97 -31.76
CA THR A 88 -46.92 0.56 -31.59
C THR A 88 -47.20 0.13 -30.16
N ILE A 89 -48.29 0.66 -29.56
CA ILE A 89 -48.84 0.20 -28.28
C ILE A 89 -50.35 -0.14 -28.51
N CYS A 90 -50.74 -1.37 -28.23
CA CYS A 90 -52.12 -1.79 -28.10
C CYS A 90 -52.38 -2.18 -26.64
N TYR A 91 -53.52 -1.76 -26.09
CA TYR A 91 -53.96 -2.05 -24.74
C TYR A 91 -55.45 -2.41 -24.73
N ASP A 92 -55.80 -3.50 -24.11
CA ASP A 92 -57.17 -4.00 -23.91
C ASP A 92 -58.01 -3.96 -25.20
N GLY A 93 -57.39 -4.38 -26.31
CA GLY A 93 -58.03 -4.48 -27.63
C GLY A 93 -58.03 -3.20 -28.47
N LYS A 94 -57.46 -2.10 -27.97
CA LYS A 94 -57.40 -0.81 -28.68
C LYS A 94 -55.97 -0.45 -29.03
N ILE A 95 -55.69 -0.11 -30.28
CA ILE A 95 -54.41 0.47 -30.70
C ILE A 95 -54.36 1.91 -30.22
N ILE A 96 -53.41 2.25 -29.34
CA ILE A 96 -53.27 3.55 -28.70
C ILE A 96 -52.18 4.38 -29.38
N ILE A 97 -51.05 3.77 -29.65
CA ILE A 97 -49.95 4.40 -30.39
C ILE A 97 -49.67 3.53 -31.61
N SER A 98 -49.52 4.13 -32.77
CA SER A 98 -49.14 3.44 -34.02
C SER A 98 -48.53 4.42 -35.03
N PRO A 99 -47.73 3.92 -36.00
CA PRO A 99 -47.29 4.71 -37.13
C PRO A 99 -48.50 5.28 -37.95
N ASP A 100 -49.55 4.51 -38.08
CA ASP A 100 -50.78 4.91 -38.83
C ASP A 100 -51.48 6.10 -38.15
N ASN A 101 -51.46 6.16 -36.83
CA ASN A 101 -52.04 7.27 -36.06
C ASN A 101 -51.09 8.48 -35.97
N ASN A 102 -49.84 8.33 -36.41
CA ASN A 102 -48.79 9.35 -36.36
C ASN A 102 -48.64 10.03 -34.97
N ASN A 103 -48.86 9.28 -33.90
CA ASN A 103 -48.84 9.78 -32.52
C ASN A 103 -47.73 9.23 -31.66
N GLY A 104 -46.76 8.49 -32.23
CA GLY A 104 -45.49 8.10 -31.61
C GLY A 104 -44.33 8.96 -32.10
N GLY A 105 -43.40 9.27 -31.26
CA GLY A 105 -42.23 10.09 -31.57
C GLY A 105 -40.92 9.49 -31.08
N ARG A 106 -39.81 10.17 -31.36
CA ARG A 106 -38.50 9.78 -30.90
C ARG A 106 -38.44 9.77 -29.35
N GLY A 107 -37.72 8.82 -28.77
CA GLY A 107 -37.53 8.70 -27.35
C GLY A 107 -38.48 7.71 -26.69
N LEU A 108 -39.03 8.09 -25.54
CA LEU A 108 -39.94 7.28 -24.72
C LEU A 108 -41.40 7.52 -25.16
N ASN A 109 -42.09 6.46 -25.55
CA ASN A 109 -43.52 6.50 -25.86
C ASN A 109 -44.23 5.71 -24.77
N ILE A 110 -45.08 6.38 -23.98
CA ILE A 110 -45.74 5.79 -22.80
C ILE A 110 -47.28 5.87 -22.88
N LEU A 111 -47.89 4.82 -22.39
CA LEU A 111 -49.31 4.75 -22.06
C LEU A 111 -49.40 4.64 -20.52
N VAL A 112 -50.17 5.51 -19.91
CA VAL A 112 -50.38 5.58 -18.46
C VAL A 112 -51.78 5.14 -18.11
N ILE A 113 -51.92 4.18 -17.21
CA ILE A 113 -53.20 3.58 -16.79
C ILE A 113 -53.40 3.90 -15.31
N ASP A 114 -54.48 4.58 -14.99
CA ASP A 114 -54.95 4.82 -13.63
C ASP A 114 -55.64 3.56 -13.10
N ILE A 115 -54.99 2.87 -12.14
CA ILE A 115 -55.57 1.63 -11.60
C ILE A 115 -56.74 1.85 -10.65
N GLN A 116 -56.91 3.06 -10.12
CA GLN A 116 -58.09 3.37 -9.28
C GLN A 116 -59.36 3.56 -10.13
N LYS A 117 -59.20 4.18 -11.31
CA LYS A 117 -60.29 4.41 -12.26
C LYS A 117 -60.44 3.28 -13.28
N MET A 118 -59.41 2.41 -13.40
CA MET A 118 -59.32 1.34 -14.38
C MET A 118 -59.39 1.81 -15.82
N GLU A 119 -58.91 3.03 -16.12
CA GLU A 119 -58.91 3.69 -17.41
C GLU A 119 -57.52 4.20 -17.84
N VAL A 120 -57.39 4.45 -19.15
CA VAL A 120 -56.19 5.13 -19.68
C VAL A 120 -56.20 6.59 -19.21
N ALA A 121 -55.25 6.94 -18.40
CA ALA A 121 -55.13 8.28 -17.85
C ALA A 121 -54.46 9.25 -18.84
N ASP A 122 -53.42 8.78 -19.55
CA ASP A 122 -52.69 9.63 -20.47
C ASP A 122 -51.87 8.83 -21.49
N VAL A 123 -51.49 9.50 -22.60
CA VAL A 123 -50.60 9.00 -23.64
C VAL A 123 -49.57 10.09 -23.91
N LYS A 124 -48.29 9.79 -23.74
CA LYS A 124 -47.23 10.79 -23.89
C LYS A 124 -46.03 10.25 -24.64
N THR A 125 -45.34 11.14 -25.30
CA THR A 125 -44.01 10.91 -25.89
C THR A 125 -43.03 11.91 -25.33
N PHE A 126 -41.84 11.46 -24.96
CA PHE A 126 -40.76 12.29 -24.43
C PHE A 126 -39.49 12.05 -25.24
N ASP A 127 -39.00 13.11 -25.86
CA ASP A 127 -37.73 13.07 -26.62
C ASP A 127 -36.53 13.18 -25.72
N THR A 128 -36.18 12.05 -25.10
CA THR A 128 -35.01 11.95 -24.18
C THR A 128 -33.67 11.95 -24.90
N TYR A 129 -33.66 12.08 -26.22
CA TYR A 129 -32.44 12.43 -26.96
C TYR A 129 -32.01 13.87 -26.70
N THR A 130 -32.96 14.77 -26.56
CA THR A 130 -32.69 16.21 -26.32
C THR A 130 -32.59 16.56 -24.86
N ASP A 131 -33.53 16.14 -24.03
CA ASP A 131 -33.53 16.22 -22.57
C ASP A 131 -34.62 15.30 -21.98
N ASP A 132 -34.58 15.05 -20.69
CA ASP A 132 -35.61 14.29 -19.98
C ASP A 132 -36.47 15.12 -19.01
N ALA A 133 -36.31 16.44 -18.98
CA ALA A 133 -36.96 17.31 -18.00
C ALA A 133 -38.50 17.18 -18.06
N ALA A 134 -39.09 17.09 -19.27
CA ALA A 134 -40.51 16.92 -19.45
C ALA A 134 -41.00 15.56 -18.91
N PHE A 135 -40.21 14.51 -19.09
CA PHE A 135 -40.49 13.17 -18.54
C PHE A 135 -40.46 13.19 -17.01
N LEU A 136 -39.41 13.77 -16.39
CA LEU A 136 -39.29 13.89 -14.95
C LEU A 136 -40.45 14.70 -14.34
N GLN A 137 -40.81 15.82 -14.95
CA GLN A 137 -41.93 16.64 -14.49
C GLN A 137 -43.23 15.88 -14.55
N TYR A 138 -43.43 15.10 -15.62
CA TYR A 138 -44.62 14.27 -15.79
C TYR A 138 -44.72 13.17 -14.75
N MET A 139 -43.62 12.42 -14.52
CA MET A 139 -43.60 11.31 -13.57
C MET A 139 -43.89 11.74 -12.14
N LYS A 140 -43.46 12.94 -11.73
CA LYS A 140 -43.79 13.54 -10.41
C LYS A 140 -45.31 13.81 -10.23
N LYS A 141 -46.08 13.94 -11.33
CA LYS A 141 -47.52 14.23 -11.33
C LYS A 141 -48.37 13.02 -11.72
N ALA A 142 -47.73 11.91 -12.09
CA ALA A 142 -48.44 10.70 -12.53
C ALA A 142 -49.36 10.16 -11.41
N PRO A 143 -50.49 9.52 -11.75
CA PRO A 143 -51.38 8.93 -10.75
C PRO A 143 -50.64 7.93 -9.83
N LYS A 144 -51.00 7.94 -8.55
CA LYS A 144 -50.39 7.03 -7.58
C LYS A 144 -50.58 5.58 -8.03
N HIS A 145 -49.49 4.83 -8.05
CA HIS A 145 -49.46 3.44 -8.48
C HIS A 145 -49.93 3.20 -9.94
N ALA A 146 -49.82 4.21 -10.82
CA ALA A 146 -50.15 4.04 -12.23
C ALA A 146 -49.34 2.90 -12.86
N VAL A 147 -49.98 2.15 -13.77
CA VAL A 147 -49.27 1.20 -14.63
C VAL A 147 -48.85 1.94 -15.90
N ILE A 148 -47.63 1.71 -16.33
CA ILE A 148 -47.01 2.37 -17.47
C ILE A 148 -46.59 1.31 -18.47
N ILE A 149 -47.13 1.37 -19.69
CA ILE A 149 -46.66 0.61 -20.83
C ILE A 149 -45.77 1.53 -21.65
N LEU A 150 -44.54 1.13 -21.86
CA LEU A 150 -43.48 1.95 -22.48
C LEU A 150 -42.85 1.21 -23.65
N VAL A 151 -42.63 1.91 -24.73
CA VAL A 151 -41.84 1.45 -25.89
C VAL A 151 -40.92 2.56 -26.36
N THR A 152 -39.71 2.16 -26.82
CA THR A 152 -38.71 3.08 -27.32
C THR A 152 -38.76 3.23 -28.85
N HIS A 153 -38.31 4.40 -29.31
CA HIS A 153 -38.12 4.69 -30.73
C HIS A 153 -36.87 5.52 -30.93
N ASP A 154 -35.99 5.08 -31.85
CA ASP A 154 -34.72 5.73 -32.20
C ASP A 154 -33.74 5.66 -31.01
N GLU A 155 -33.62 6.69 -30.21
CA GLU A 155 -32.63 6.80 -29.12
C GLU A 155 -33.29 7.38 -27.87
N ILE A 156 -32.96 6.79 -26.71
CA ILE A 156 -33.52 7.20 -25.41
C ILE A 156 -32.49 7.56 -24.36
N THR A 157 -31.22 7.18 -24.56
CA THR A 157 -30.22 7.21 -23.48
C THR A 157 -29.32 8.42 -23.48
N GLU A 158 -29.25 9.17 -24.59
CA GLU A 158 -28.31 10.27 -24.80
C GLU A 158 -28.41 11.34 -23.71
N ARG A 159 -29.67 11.71 -23.34
CA ARG A 159 -29.94 12.69 -22.29
C ARG A 159 -30.85 12.15 -21.18
N LEU A 160 -31.04 10.84 -21.10
CA LEU A 160 -31.77 10.23 -19.99
C LEU A 160 -30.93 10.25 -18.75
N SER A 161 -31.26 11.12 -17.80
CA SER A 161 -30.56 11.31 -16.54
C SER A 161 -30.67 10.07 -15.63
N ASN A 162 -29.82 10.06 -14.59
CA ASN A 162 -29.94 9.05 -13.54
C ASN A 162 -31.29 9.13 -12.80
N GLU A 163 -31.85 10.34 -12.62
CA GLU A 163 -33.22 10.51 -12.09
C GLU A 163 -34.25 9.86 -13.00
N GLY A 164 -34.09 10.03 -14.32
CA GLY A 164 -34.95 9.34 -15.30
C GLY A 164 -34.86 7.82 -15.15
N ARG A 165 -33.66 7.26 -15.08
CA ARG A 165 -33.44 5.81 -14.85
C ARG A 165 -34.00 5.35 -13.51
N GLN A 166 -33.96 6.20 -12.47
CA GLN A 166 -34.53 5.89 -11.16
C GLN A 166 -36.03 5.70 -11.21
N TRP A 167 -36.76 6.50 -12.00
CA TRP A 167 -38.21 6.28 -12.23
C TRP A 167 -38.53 4.92 -12.82
N PHE A 168 -37.68 4.43 -13.76
CA PHE A 168 -37.82 3.06 -14.27
C PHE A 168 -37.64 2.01 -13.20
N ARG A 169 -36.62 2.18 -12.29
CA ARG A 169 -36.42 1.27 -11.17
C ARG A 169 -37.60 1.30 -10.18
N LEU A 170 -38.16 2.47 -9.92
CA LEU A 170 -39.37 2.64 -9.10
C LEU A 170 -40.62 2.02 -9.75
N MET A 171 -40.60 1.78 -11.04
CA MET A 171 -41.66 1.04 -11.78
C MET A 171 -41.38 -0.45 -11.93
N GLY A 172 -40.31 -0.96 -11.27
CA GLY A 172 -39.95 -2.37 -11.23
C GLY A 172 -38.90 -2.80 -12.26
N SER A 173 -38.32 -1.90 -13.05
CA SER A 173 -37.31 -2.24 -14.05
C SER A 173 -35.99 -2.69 -13.42
N TYR A 174 -35.37 -3.67 -14.05
CA TYR A 174 -34.03 -4.16 -13.76
C TYR A 174 -33.11 -3.97 -14.98
N LEU A 175 -33.69 -3.92 -16.21
CA LEU A 175 -32.89 -3.88 -17.43
C LEU A 175 -32.52 -2.46 -17.88
N ILE A 176 -33.17 -1.42 -17.37
CA ILE A 176 -32.92 -0.03 -17.80
C ILE A 176 -31.45 0.40 -17.69
N ASP A 177 -30.73 -0.13 -16.70
CA ASP A 177 -29.33 0.20 -16.50
C ASP A 177 -28.40 -0.41 -17.56
N ASN A 178 -28.87 -1.43 -18.25
CA ASN A 178 -28.14 -2.10 -19.33
C ASN A 178 -28.49 -1.53 -20.72
N VAL A 179 -29.50 -0.64 -20.80
CA VAL A 179 -29.91 -0.04 -22.06
C VAL A 179 -28.91 1.04 -22.47
N GLY A 180 -28.31 0.85 -23.63
CA GLY A 180 -27.33 1.73 -24.22
C GLY A 180 -27.86 2.49 -25.44
N PHE A 181 -26.99 3.29 -26.06
CA PHE A 181 -27.32 4.11 -27.23
C PHE A 181 -27.91 3.28 -28.37
N ARG A 182 -29.11 3.68 -28.85
CA ARG A 182 -29.88 3.01 -29.92
C ARG A 182 -30.25 1.55 -29.66
N ASP A 183 -30.31 1.17 -28.40
CA ASP A 183 -30.89 -0.11 -28.02
C ASP A 183 -32.40 -0.05 -28.01
N ALA A 184 -33.06 -1.16 -28.33
CA ALA A 184 -34.53 -1.25 -28.19
C ALA A 184 -34.88 -1.68 -26.76
N PHE A 185 -35.93 -1.05 -26.20
CA PHE A 185 -36.41 -1.37 -24.86
C PHE A 185 -37.95 -1.27 -24.79
N VAL A 186 -38.54 -2.20 -24.06
CA VAL A 186 -39.99 -2.26 -23.81
C VAL A 186 -40.21 -2.59 -22.34
N MET A 187 -41.16 -1.92 -21.70
CA MET A 187 -41.51 -2.20 -20.31
C MET A 187 -43.03 -2.08 -20.08
N VAL A 188 -43.58 -3.00 -19.29
CA VAL A 188 -44.87 -2.83 -18.59
C VAL A 188 -44.52 -2.81 -17.11
N GLY A 189 -44.53 -1.62 -16.49
CA GLY A 189 -44.14 -1.39 -15.10
C GLY A 189 -45.27 -0.70 -14.33
N GLN A 190 -45.12 -0.64 -13.00
CA GLN A 190 -46.07 0.03 -12.13
C GLN A 190 -45.35 0.82 -11.05
N ILE A 191 -45.78 2.07 -10.83
CA ILE A 191 -45.16 2.92 -9.80
C ILE A 191 -45.29 2.29 -8.41
N GLY A 192 -44.16 1.97 -7.79
CA GLY A 192 -44.07 1.29 -6.50
C GLY A 192 -43.80 -0.22 -6.62
N LEU A 193 -43.72 -0.76 -7.82
CA LEU A 193 -43.39 -2.19 -8.02
C LEU A 193 -41.95 -2.48 -7.60
N GLU A 194 -41.73 -3.66 -7.03
CA GLU A 194 -40.37 -4.08 -6.69
C GLU A 194 -39.51 -4.33 -7.93
N GLN A 195 -38.23 -4.08 -7.84
CA GLN A 195 -37.28 -4.35 -8.93
C GLN A 195 -37.39 -5.83 -9.40
N LYS A 196 -37.19 -6.05 -10.69
CA LYS A 196 -37.32 -7.35 -11.38
C LYS A 196 -38.75 -7.87 -11.51
N GLN A 197 -39.76 -7.10 -11.17
CA GLN A 197 -41.14 -7.50 -11.30
C GLN A 197 -41.86 -6.84 -12.51
N ALA A 198 -41.25 -5.84 -13.14
CA ALA A 198 -41.74 -5.32 -14.41
C ALA A 198 -41.65 -6.38 -15.53
N ILE A 199 -42.59 -6.34 -16.47
CA ILE A 199 -42.48 -7.09 -17.72
C ILE A 199 -41.65 -6.25 -18.67
N GLU A 200 -40.40 -6.66 -18.91
CA GLU A 200 -39.47 -5.85 -19.68
C GLU A 200 -38.61 -6.68 -20.65
N PHE A 201 -38.23 -6.05 -21.77
CA PHE A 201 -37.39 -6.65 -22.79
C PHE A 201 -36.40 -5.61 -23.31
N HIS A 202 -35.16 -6.03 -23.47
CA HIS A 202 -34.06 -5.22 -23.98
C HIS A 202 -33.36 -5.97 -25.10
N LYS A 203 -33.00 -5.26 -26.16
CA LYS A 203 -32.21 -5.78 -27.25
C LYS A 203 -31.14 -4.78 -27.64
N LYS A 204 -29.89 -5.21 -27.61
CA LYS A 204 -28.74 -4.39 -27.96
C LYS A 204 -28.69 -4.12 -29.46
N ARG A 205 -28.17 -2.93 -29.83
CA ARG A 205 -27.85 -2.61 -31.22
C ARG A 205 -26.74 -3.53 -31.75
N GLU A 206 -26.77 -3.77 -33.07
CA GLU A 206 -25.74 -4.57 -33.75
C GLU A 206 -24.86 -3.64 -34.61
N HIS A 207 -23.54 -3.85 -34.56
CA HIS A 207 -22.51 -3.24 -35.44
C HIS A 207 -22.66 -1.73 -35.70
N GLY A 208 -22.92 -0.95 -34.67
CA GLY A 208 -22.93 0.53 -34.76
C GLY A 208 -24.21 1.16 -35.38
N GLY A 209 -25.19 0.35 -35.76
CA GLY A 209 -26.49 0.77 -36.27
C GLY A 209 -27.57 0.88 -35.17
N TYR A 210 -28.79 0.52 -35.51
CA TYR A 210 -29.90 0.42 -34.60
C TYR A 210 -30.09 -1.01 -34.14
N SER A 211 -30.79 -1.21 -33.01
CA SER A 211 -31.28 -2.53 -32.60
C SER A 211 -32.39 -2.99 -33.52
N LEU A 212 -32.49 -4.29 -33.71
CA LEU A 212 -33.73 -4.87 -34.32
C LEU A 212 -34.92 -4.63 -33.39
N PRO A 213 -36.10 -4.34 -33.91
CA PRO A 213 -37.27 -4.04 -33.09
C PRO A 213 -37.63 -5.20 -32.15
N ILE A 214 -38.13 -4.85 -30.96
CA ILE A 214 -38.79 -5.77 -30.03
C ILE A 214 -40.27 -5.75 -30.30
N GLU A 215 -40.87 -6.93 -30.52
CA GLU A 215 -42.29 -7.10 -30.66
C GLU A 215 -42.77 -8.12 -29.64
N LYS A 216 -43.70 -7.73 -28.76
CA LYS A 216 -44.21 -8.57 -27.67
C LYS A 216 -45.69 -8.36 -27.47
N LYS A 217 -46.39 -9.43 -27.10
CA LYS A 217 -47.78 -9.41 -26.69
C LYS A 217 -47.98 -10.32 -25.48
N GLY A 218 -48.99 -10.03 -24.69
CA GLY A 218 -49.25 -10.80 -23.48
C GLY A 218 -50.44 -10.26 -22.69
N CYS A 219 -50.63 -10.84 -21.51
CA CYS A 219 -51.64 -10.46 -20.54
C CYS A 219 -50.98 -10.13 -19.19
N PHE A 220 -51.54 -9.19 -18.46
CA PHE A 220 -51.13 -8.87 -17.09
C PHE A 220 -52.34 -8.60 -16.19
N SER A 221 -52.20 -8.85 -14.90
CA SER A 221 -53.22 -8.54 -13.90
C SER A 221 -52.94 -7.16 -13.29
N LEU A 222 -53.92 -6.50 -12.76
CA LEU A 222 -53.80 -5.23 -12.05
C LEU A 222 -54.11 -5.48 -10.55
N PRO A 223 -53.22 -5.13 -9.62
CA PRO A 223 -51.85 -4.60 -9.84
C PRO A 223 -50.90 -5.67 -10.39
N LEU A 224 -49.74 -5.23 -10.94
CA LEU A 224 -48.72 -6.12 -11.50
C LEU A 224 -48.05 -7.03 -10.43
N GLY A 225 -48.02 -6.54 -9.20
CA GLY A 225 -47.41 -7.25 -8.05
C GLY A 225 -47.60 -6.48 -6.75
N PRO A 226 -46.93 -6.90 -5.67
CA PRO A 226 -46.92 -6.17 -4.41
C PRO A 226 -46.33 -4.76 -4.62
N LEU A 227 -46.99 -3.74 -4.13
CA LEU A 227 -46.61 -2.36 -4.30
C LEU A 227 -45.99 -1.80 -3.02
N ARG A 228 -44.84 -1.18 -3.14
CA ARG A 228 -44.17 -0.45 -2.09
C ARG A 228 -44.73 0.96 -1.98
N ASP A 229 -44.71 1.51 -0.77
CA ASP A 229 -44.98 2.93 -0.61
C ASP A 229 -43.71 3.71 -1.04
N ILE A 230 -43.77 4.35 -2.20
CA ILE A 230 -42.68 5.15 -2.76
C ILE A 230 -42.43 6.42 -1.96
N SER A 231 -43.34 6.83 -1.06
CA SER A 231 -43.12 7.97 -0.15
C SER A 231 -41.90 7.73 0.78
N GLN A 232 -41.48 6.47 0.95
CA GLN A 232 -40.27 6.14 1.68
C GLN A 232 -39.00 6.47 0.90
N PHE A 233 -39.10 6.57 -0.43
CA PHE A 233 -37.97 6.87 -1.33
C PHE A 233 -37.95 8.34 -1.78
N MET A 234 -39.01 9.07 -1.50
CA MET A 234 -39.04 10.50 -1.68
C MET A 234 -38.49 11.20 -0.43
N PRO A 235 -37.65 12.24 -0.58
CA PRO A 235 -37.22 13.00 0.57
C PRO A 235 -38.43 13.56 1.30
N LYS A 236 -38.59 13.21 2.59
CA LYS A 236 -39.64 13.83 3.39
C LYS A 236 -39.25 15.31 3.55
N VAL A 237 -39.95 16.20 2.92
CA VAL A 237 -39.90 17.61 3.29
C VAL A 237 -40.62 17.70 4.63
N THR A 238 -39.86 17.57 5.68
CA THR A 238 -40.34 17.85 7.03
C THR A 238 -40.24 19.34 7.24
N GLU A 239 -41.37 20.04 7.40
CA GLU A 239 -41.36 21.37 8.00
C GLU A 239 -40.86 21.23 9.42
N TYR A 240 -39.59 21.52 9.62
CA TYR A 240 -39.01 21.57 10.96
C TYR A 240 -39.38 22.89 11.64
N LYS A 241 -39.97 22.80 12.82
CA LYS A 241 -39.89 23.90 13.78
C LYS A 241 -38.44 24.02 14.21
N MET A 242 -37.70 24.93 13.56
CA MET A 242 -36.30 25.17 13.87
C MET A 242 -36.14 25.66 15.31
N VAL A 243 -35.50 24.88 16.14
CA VAL A 243 -34.80 25.43 17.31
C VAL A 243 -33.59 26.15 16.74
N ILE A 244 -33.61 27.49 16.77
CA ILE A 244 -32.50 28.29 16.22
C ILE A 244 -31.41 28.36 17.28
N GLU A 245 -30.36 27.57 17.12
CA GLU A 245 -29.11 27.79 17.86
C GLU A 245 -28.20 28.68 17.01
N LYS A 246 -27.78 29.82 17.54
CA LYS A 246 -26.94 30.79 16.86
C LYS A 246 -25.48 30.55 17.22
N LEU A 247 -24.63 30.51 16.20
CA LEU A 247 -23.19 30.54 16.33
C LEU A 247 -22.67 31.71 15.51
N ASP A 248 -22.26 32.78 16.18
CA ASP A 248 -21.83 34.01 15.51
C ASP A 248 -20.87 33.71 14.35
N LYS A 249 -21.27 34.16 13.15
CA LYS A 249 -20.51 33.99 11.89
C LYS A 249 -19.99 32.54 11.63
N CYS A 250 -20.69 31.54 12.17
CA CYS A 250 -20.23 30.14 12.14
C CYS A 250 -18.79 29.96 12.63
N GLY A 251 -18.37 30.77 13.62
CA GLY A 251 -17.03 30.72 14.22
C GLY A 251 -15.92 31.44 13.44
N LEU A 252 -16.25 32.17 12.40
CA LEU A 252 -15.29 33.03 11.70
C LEU A 252 -15.07 34.35 12.49
N THR A 253 -13.85 34.86 12.45
CA THR A 253 -13.48 36.13 13.09
C THR A 253 -13.87 37.34 12.25
N THR A 254 -14.01 37.17 10.94
CA THR A 254 -14.35 38.25 9.98
C THR A 254 -15.67 37.96 9.29
N GLU A 255 -16.34 39.00 8.84
CA GLU A 255 -17.56 38.86 8.02
C GLU A 255 -17.24 38.46 6.58
N CYS A 256 -18.09 37.62 6.02
CA CYS A 256 -18.09 37.36 4.59
C CYS A 256 -18.78 38.51 3.84
N GLY A 257 -18.33 38.85 2.64
CA GLY A 257 -18.98 39.86 1.82
C GLY A 257 -20.40 39.46 1.39
N GLU A 258 -21.21 40.40 0.89
CA GLU A 258 -22.65 40.26 0.60
C GLU A 258 -23.02 39.09 -0.35
N ASP A 259 -22.10 38.69 -1.25
CA ASP A 259 -22.32 37.58 -2.19
C ASP A 259 -21.73 36.25 -1.73
N LYS A 260 -21.40 36.16 -0.46
CA LYS A 260 -20.82 34.94 0.16
C LYS A 260 -21.67 34.49 1.34
N PHE A 261 -21.58 33.24 1.66
CA PHE A 261 -22.17 32.67 2.88
C PHE A 261 -21.06 32.16 3.82
N THR A 262 -21.33 32.25 5.10
CA THR A 262 -20.50 31.62 6.11
C THR A 262 -20.98 30.19 6.34
N ALA A 263 -20.07 29.25 6.44
CA ALA A 263 -20.42 27.93 6.92
C ALA A 263 -19.36 27.36 7.84
N MET A 264 -19.77 26.47 8.73
CA MET A 264 -18.91 25.63 9.55
C MET A 264 -19.40 24.20 9.51
N VAL A 265 -18.47 23.30 9.37
CA VAL A 265 -18.69 21.86 9.50
C VAL A 265 -17.86 21.32 10.66
N ASP A 266 -18.46 20.45 11.45
CA ASP A 266 -17.81 19.68 12.50
C ASP A 266 -18.25 18.22 12.30
N THR A 267 -17.31 17.31 12.05
CA THR A 267 -17.63 15.90 11.75
C THR A 267 -18.13 15.12 12.97
N GLY A 268 -18.09 15.72 14.16
CA GLY A 268 -18.35 15.00 15.40
C GLY A 268 -17.15 14.14 15.82
N ASP A 269 -17.36 13.24 16.78
CA ASP A 269 -16.30 12.39 17.34
C ASP A 269 -16.80 10.94 17.41
N GLY A 270 -16.61 10.22 16.32
CA GLY A 270 -17.08 8.88 16.16
C GLY A 270 -18.55 8.70 16.53
N ASP A 271 -18.84 7.76 17.42
CA ASP A 271 -20.17 7.53 17.99
C ASP A 271 -20.47 8.40 19.24
N GLN A 272 -19.45 9.10 19.77
CA GLN A 272 -19.55 9.83 21.05
C GLN A 272 -20.19 11.22 20.89
N ARG A 273 -19.91 11.90 19.79
CA ARG A 273 -20.40 13.27 19.56
C ARG A 273 -20.93 13.41 18.13
N LYS A 274 -22.15 13.95 18.02
CA LYS A 274 -22.82 14.15 16.74
C LYS A 274 -22.21 15.29 15.93
N PRO A 275 -22.31 15.25 14.59
CA PRO A 275 -21.79 16.28 13.73
C PRO A 275 -22.62 17.57 13.83
N THR A 276 -22.04 18.67 13.38
CA THR A 276 -22.70 19.98 13.35
C THR A 276 -22.45 20.69 12.03
N ILE A 277 -23.50 21.29 11.46
CA ILE A 277 -23.41 22.18 10.30
C ILE A 277 -24.03 23.53 10.69
N CYS A 278 -23.24 24.59 10.51
CA CYS A 278 -23.69 25.97 10.66
C CYS A 278 -23.68 26.68 9.32
N ILE A 279 -24.69 27.48 9.03
CA ILE A 279 -24.80 28.29 7.80
C ILE A 279 -25.30 29.69 8.19
N ASN A 280 -24.60 30.71 7.74
CA ASN A 280 -24.95 32.14 8.00
C ASN A 280 -25.24 32.48 9.48
N GLY A 281 -24.44 31.89 10.38
CA GLY A 281 -24.54 32.12 11.81
C GLY A 281 -25.62 31.31 12.56
N GLU A 282 -26.31 30.40 11.83
CA GLU A 282 -27.32 29.51 12.39
C GLU A 282 -26.88 28.06 12.31
N ILE A 283 -26.98 27.30 13.41
CA ILE A 283 -26.80 25.88 13.40
C ILE A 283 -28.01 25.26 12.71
N VAL A 284 -27.82 24.69 11.54
CA VAL A 284 -28.89 24.09 10.75
C VAL A 284 -29.00 22.58 10.97
N LEU A 285 -27.94 21.94 11.46
CA LEU A 285 -27.91 20.54 11.82
C LEU A 285 -26.96 20.31 12.99
N GLY A 286 -27.39 19.57 13.99
CA GLY A 286 -26.65 19.23 15.20
C GLY A 286 -27.46 18.30 16.08
N GLU A 287 -26.95 17.97 17.26
CA GLU A 287 -27.59 17.02 18.17
C GLU A 287 -29.00 17.46 18.55
N ARG A 288 -29.19 18.77 18.84
CA ARG A 288 -30.47 19.36 19.24
C ARG A 288 -31.26 19.97 18.09
N VAL A 289 -30.58 20.23 16.99
CA VAL A 289 -31.17 20.83 15.78
C VAL A 289 -31.20 19.81 14.67
N ASN A 290 -32.39 19.48 14.19
CA ASN A 290 -32.59 18.54 13.07
C ASN A 290 -31.96 17.14 13.26
N HIS A 291 -31.65 16.78 14.53
CA HIS A 291 -31.25 15.43 14.96
C HIS A 291 -30.12 14.80 14.11
N ALA A 292 -28.96 15.43 14.12
CA ALA A 292 -27.75 14.87 13.50
C ALA A 292 -27.54 13.41 13.93
N GLY A 293 -27.10 12.57 13.01
CA GLY A 293 -27.03 11.13 13.21
C GLY A 293 -25.81 10.48 12.56
N ARG A 294 -25.77 9.16 12.66
CA ARG A 294 -24.76 8.33 11.97
C ARG A 294 -24.96 8.41 10.46
N GLY A 295 -23.86 8.29 9.70
CA GLY A 295 -23.87 8.33 8.26
C GLY A 295 -23.78 9.75 7.70
N PHE A 296 -24.48 10.01 6.61
CA PHE A 296 -24.45 11.30 5.90
C PHE A 296 -25.43 12.30 6.52
N ASN A 297 -24.92 13.41 6.97
CA ASN A 297 -25.65 14.54 7.51
C ASN A 297 -25.57 15.68 6.47
N VAL A 298 -26.69 16.09 5.91
CA VAL A 298 -26.74 16.93 4.70
C VAL A 298 -27.61 18.15 4.90
N ALA A 299 -27.10 19.32 4.50
CA ALA A 299 -27.85 20.54 4.37
C ALA A 299 -27.76 21.07 2.93
N VAL A 300 -28.87 21.54 2.38
CA VAL A 300 -28.93 22.13 1.05
C VAL A 300 -29.26 23.62 1.17
N LEU A 301 -28.47 24.46 0.52
CA LEU A 301 -28.63 25.90 0.45
C LEU A 301 -28.99 26.28 -1.00
N SER A 302 -30.14 26.93 -1.17
CA SER A 302 -30.52 27.51 -2.45
C SER A 302 -29.63 28.71 -2.78
N SER A 303 -28.89 28.63 -3.87
CA SER A 303 -28.02 29.73 -4.30
C SER A 303 -28.83 30.97 -4.78
N THR A 304 -30.06 30.78 -5.21
CA THR A 304 -30.95 31.84 -5.70
C THR A 304 -31.68 32.54 -4.57
N GLU A 305 -32.24 31.75 -3.62
CA GLU A 305 -32.96 32.31 -2.47
C GLU A 305 -32.02 32.69 -1.31
N LYS A 306 -30.75 32.24 -1.36
CA LYS A 306 -29.74 32.46 -0.33
C LYS A 306 -30.18 31.92 1.07
N LYS A 307 -30.99 30.85 1.07
CA LYS A 307 -31.57 30.24 2.28
C LYS A 307 -31.38 28.73 2.25
N VAL A 308 -31.30 28.15 3.45
CA VAL A 308 -31.34 26.69 3.61
C VAL A 308 -32.69 26.18 3.16
N SER A 309 -32.70 25.31 2.17
CA SER A 309 -33.91 24.72 1.60
C SER A 309 -34.28 23.40 2.27
N THR A 310 -33.29 22.60 2.64
CA THR A 310 -33.52 21.25 3.20
C THR A 310 -32.37 20.83 4.08
N VAL A 311 -32.70 20.08 5.15
CA VAL A 311 -31.71 19.39 5.99
C VAL A 311 -32.18 17.95 6.19
N THR A 312 -31.29 16.98 6.04
CA THR A 312 -31.65 15.57 6.14
C THR A 312 -30.45 14.74 6.61
N VAL A 313 -30.73 13.53 7.11
CA VAL A 313 -29.74 12.56 7.59
C VAL A 313 -30.01 11.22 6.94
N PHE A 314 -28.96 10.59 6.40
CA PHE A 314 -29.03 9.27 5.79
C PHE A 314 -28.10 8.32 6.54
N ASP A 315 -28.69 7.36 7.26
CA ASP A 315 -27.93 6.32 7.96
C ASP A 315 -27.56 5.20 6.99
N THR A 316 -26.47 5.42 6.24
CA THR A 316 -25.95 4.45 5.27
C THR A 316 -25.18 3.29 5.92
N TYR A 317 -25.09 3.25 7.22
CA TYR A 317 -24.65 2.06 7.96
C TYR A 317 -25.78 1.03 8.08
N GLU A 318 -27.00 1.47 8.42
CA GLU A 318 -28.15 0.60 8.66
C GLU A 318 -29.01 0.38 7.41
N LYS A 319 -29.17 1.42 6.58
CA LYS A 319 -30.01 1.45 5.37
C LYS A 319 -29.13 1.59 4.13
N ASP A 320 -29.62 1.11 2.97
CA ASP A 320 -28.96 1.36 1.70
C ASP A 320 -29.01 2.86 1.32
N SER A 321 -28.22 3.25 0.32
CA SER A 321 -28.09 4.65 -0.12
C SER A 321 -29.20 5.12 -1.07
N SER A 322 -30.17 4.28 -1.42
CA SER A 322 -31.19 4.62 -2.45
C SER A 322 -32.00 5.88 -2.14
N SER A 323 -32.36 6.08 -0.86
CA SER A 323 -33.08 7.31 -0.45
C SER A 323 -32.22 8.56 -0.59
N MET A 324 -30.91 8.45 -0.32
CA MET A 324 -29.96 9.54 -0.50
C MET A 324 -29.73 9.84 -1.99
N GLU A 325 -29.64 8.81 -2.83
CA GLU A 325 -29.50 8.95 -4.28
C GLU A 325 -30.68 9.75 -4.87
N VAL A 326 -31.92 9.34 -4.58
CA VAL A 326 -33.13 10.07 -5.02
C VAL A 326 -33.11 11.53 -4.55
N PHE A 327 -32.68 11.76 -3.30
CA PHE A 327 -32.55 13.12 -2.76
C PHE A 327 -31.51 13.95 -3.54
N LEU A 328 -30.30 13.42 -3.74
CA LEU A 328 -29.22 14.12 -4.43
C LEU A 328 -29.57 14.40 -5.92
N GLU A 329 -30.26 13.46 -6.55
CA GLU A 329 -30.74 13.64 -7.93
C GLU A 329 -31.82 14.71 -8.05
N SER A 330 -32.64 14.88 -7.02
CA SER A 330 -33.71 15.88 -6.99
C SER A 330 -33.23 17.32 -6.81
N LEU A 331 -31.94 17.55 -6.52
CA LEU A 331 -31.37 18.88 -6.37
C LEU A 331 -31.48 19.69 -7.65
N VAL A 332 -31.84 20.96 -7.50
CA VAL A 332 -31.97 21.89 -8.62
C VAL A 332 -30.60 22.46 -9.01
N GLU A 333 -30.42 22.78 -10.28
CA GLU A 333 -29.21 23.39 -10.82
C GLU A 333 -28.83 24.63 -10.01
N GLY A 334 -27.58 24.67 -9.51
CA GLY A 334 -27.09 25.75 -8.65
C GLY A 334 -27.27 25.52 -7.15
N ASP A 335 -28.01 24.50 -6.71
CA ASP A 335 -28.12 24.17 -5.27
C ASP A 335 -26.77 23.80 -4.72
N ILE A 336 -26.46 24.35 -3.52
CA ILE A 336 -25.24 24.08 -2.79
C ILE A 336 -25.54 23.02 -1.74
N ILE A 337 -24.77 21.95 -1.75
CA ILE A 337 -24.87 20.88 -0.77
C ILE A 337 -23.70 20.93 0.21
N ILE A 338 -23.99 20.86 1.50
CA ILE A 338 -23.02 20.69 2.58
C ILE A 338 -23.29 19.33 3.21
N ALA A 339 -22.32 18.42 3.13
CA ALA A 339 -22.44 17.08 3.66
C ALA A 339 -21.30 16.76 4.64
N VAL A 340 -21.65 16.03 5.70
CA VAL A 340 -20.71 15.58 6.73
C VAL A 340 -21.02 14.12 7.05
N VAL A 341 -19.98 13.29 7.04
CA VAL A 341 -20.06 11.89 7.50
C VAL A 341 -19.60 11.78 8.94
N ASN A 342 -20.44 11.16 9.76
CA ASN A 342 -20.17 10.88 11.18
C ASN A 342 -20.28 9.38 11.45
N ASP A 343 -19.45 8.86 12.32
CA ASP A 343 -19.35 7.46 12.75
C ASP A 343 -18.98 6.55 11.56
N ASP A 344 -19.92 6.05 10.80
CA ASP A 344 -19.67 5.28 9.59
C ASP A 344 -20.73 5.58 8.51
N GLY A 345 -20.28 6.12 7.39
CA GLY A 345 -21.10 6.36 6.20
C GLY A 345 -20.90 5.34 5.08
N GLN A 346 -19.98 4.37 5.23
CA GLN A 346 -19.53 3.56 4.10
C GLN A 346 -20.30 2.23 3.95
N ARG A 347 -20.73 1.60 5.02
CA ARG A 347 -21.15 0.19 5.04
C ARG A 347 -22.14 -0.20 3.93
N LYS A 348 -23.15 0.62 3.66
CA LYS A 348 -24.15 0.38 2.62
C LYS A 348 -24.20 1.49 1.56
N LEU A 349 -23.13 2.28 1.46
CA LEU A 349 -22.94 3.27 0.44
C LEU A 349 -22.54 2.58 -0.88
N ASN A 350 -23.40 2.65 -1.89
CA ASN A 350 -23.12 2.03 -3.18
C ASN A 350 -22.32 2.94 -4.13
N THR A 351 -21.91 2.40 -5.27
CA THR A 351 -21.13 3.13 -6.28
C THR A 351 -21.91 4.27 -6.89
N HIS A 352 -23.20 4.12 -7.11
CA HIS A 352 -24.04 5.15 -7.72
C HIS A 352 -24.12 6.42 -6.85
N ALA A 353 -24.31 6.27 -5.55
CA ALA A 353 -24.30 7.40 -4.62
C ALA A 353 -22.93 8.14 -4.62
N ARG A 354 -21.82 7.40 -4.72
CA ARG A 354 -20.49 7.99 -4.87
C ARG A 354 -20.35 8.77 -6.18
N ASP A 355 -20.88 8.24 -7.28
CA ASP A 355 -20.85 8.90 -8.58
C ASP A 355 -21.66 10.19 -8.60
N ILE A 356 -22.80 10.23 -7.89
CA ILE A 356 -23.59 11.47 -7.74
C ILE A 356 -22.77 12.53 -6.96
N TYR A 357 -22.12 12.17 -5.86
CA TYR A 357 -21.24 13.11 -5.14
C TYR A 357 -20.06 13.57 -6.00
N ASN A 358 -19.51 12.71 -6.84
CA ASN A 358 -18.46 13.09 -7.78
C ASN A 358 -18.99 14.13 -8.78
N GLN A 359 -20.21 13.96 -9.32
CA GLN A 359 -20.88 14.94 -10.19
C GLN A 359 -21.18 16.27 -9.48
N LEU A 360 -21.34 16.26 -8.15
CA LEU A 360 -21.50 17.46 -7.33
C LEU A 360 -20.16 18.14 -7.00
N GLY A 361 -19.02 17.58 -7.47
CA GLY A 361 -17.68 18.13 -7.35
C GLY A 361 -16.76 17.43 -6.33
N SER A 362 -17.15 16.28 -5.77
CA SER A 362 -16.29 15.55 -4.85
C SER A 362 -15.18 14.81 -5.58
N SER A 363 -13.96 14.88 -5.03
CA SER A 363 -12.80 14.10 -5.47
C SER A 363 -12.43 12.97 -4.50
N MET A 364 -12.95 13.03 -3.27
CA MET A 364 -12.51 12.15 -2.18
C MET A 364 -13.52 11.07 -1.79
N ILE A 365 -14.79 11.20 -2.17
CA ILE A 365 -15.85 10.25 -1.77
C ILE A 365 -15.55 8.81 -2.19
N GLN A 366 -14.83 8.59 -3.30
CA GLN A 366 -14.43 7.25 -3.74
C GLN A 366 -13.49 6.56 -2.74
N ASN A 367 -12.76 7.33 -1.94
CA ASN A 367 -11.80 6.85 -0.95
C ASN A 367 -12.43 6.57 0.43
N LEU A 368 -13.70 6.93 0.63
CA LEU A 368 -14.40 6.74 1.91
C LEU A 368 -14.52 5.25 2.25
N ARG A 369 -13.98 4.84 3.42
CA ARG A 369 -14.02 3.49 3.96
C ARG A 369 -14.68 3.46 5.34
N PHE A 370 -14.66 2.29 5.96
CA PHE A 370 -15.21 2.06 7.29
C PHE A 370 -14.61 3.02 8.32
N ARG A 371 -15.49 3.73 9.05
CA ARG A 371 -15.15 4.72 10.08
C ARG A 371 -14.31 5.91 9.62
N ASP A 372 -14.11 6.10 8.32
CA ASP A 372 -13.55 7.36 7.83
C ASP A 372 -14.55 8.49 8.04
N VAL A 373 -14.07 9.66 8.38
CA VAL A 373 -14.89 10.88 8.45
C VAL A 373 -14.58 11.79 7.26
N TRP A 374 -15.61 12.47 6.80
CA TRP A 374 -15.55 13.25 5.58
C TRP A 374 -16.49 14.45 5.66
N TYR A 375 -16.05 15.58 5.15
CA TYR A 375 -16.93 16.70 4.87
C TYR A 375 -16.75 17.21 3.45
N PHE A 376 -17.81 17.81 2.93
CA PHE A 376 -17.89 18.23 1.55
C PHE A 376 -18.85 19.41 1.37
N VAL A 377 -18.42 20.38 0.54
CA VAL A 377 -19.29 21.44 0.04
C VAL A 377 -19.25 21.43 -1.46
N GLY A 378 -20.32 21.00 -2.08
CA GLY A 378 -20.47 20.90 -3.52
C GLY A 378 -21.63 21.69 -4.06
N LYS A 379 -21.84 21.64 -5.37
CA LYS A 379 -22.92 22.36 -6.05
C LYS A 379 -23.44 21.55 -7.22
N LYS A 380 -24.77 21.53 -7.40
CA LYS A 380 -25.38 20.92 -8.59
C LYS A 380 -24.94 21.68 -9.83
N GLY A 381 -24.45 20.97 -10.84
CA GLY A 381 -23.93 21.54 -12.09
C GLY A 381 -22.55 22.18 -11.99
N ILE A 382 -21.78 21.92 -10.94
CA ILE A 382 -20.38 22.35 -10.85
C ILE A 382 -19.56 21.64 -11.95
N LYS A 383 -18.63 22.40 -12.55
CA LYS A 383 -17.63 21.80 -13.46
C LYS A 383 -16.30 21.66 -12.72
N GLY A 384 -15.76 20.44 -12.70
CA GLY A 384 -14.53 20.11 -11.96
C GLY A 384 -14.78 19.86 -10.47
N PHE A 385 -13.73 19.95 -9.66
CA PHE A 385 -13.75 19.57 -8.27
C PHE A 385 -13.96 20.77 -7.34
N THR A 386 -14.66 20.57 -6.23
CA THR A 386 -14.74 21.59 -5.18
C THR A 386 -13.40 21.75 -4.48
N THR A 387 -13.12 22.95 -3.99
CA THR A 387 -11.93 23.20 -3.13
C THR A 387 -12.22 22.94 -1.66
N THR A 388 -13.48 22.72 -1.29
CA THR A 388 -13.95 22.60 0.10
C THR A 388 -14.40 21.18 0.38
N GLU A 389 -13.43 20.29 0.50
CA GLU A 389 -13.60 18.88 0.79
C GLU A 389 -12.40 18.38 1.58
N GLN A 390 -12.63 17.55 2.59
CA GLN A 390 -11.58 16.81 3.27
C GLN A 390 -12.07 15.46 3.78
N ILE A 391 -11.13 14.53 3.85
CA ILE A 391 -11.31 13.19 4.42
C ILE A 391 -10.24 12.93 5.47
N SER A 392 -10.61 12.31 6.57
CA SER A 392 -9.68 11.78 7.57
C SER A 392 -9.93 10.29 7.75
N PHE A 393 -8.87 9.52 7.71
CA PHE A 393 -8.95 8.07 7.65
C PHE A 393 -8.92 7.44 9.03
N ALA A 394 -9.77 6.44 9.24
CA ALA A 394 -9.79 5.61 10.44
C ALA A 394 -8.44 4.96 10.70
N GLY A 395 -8.10 4.76 11.95
CA GLY A 395 -6.90 4.05 12.38
C GLY A 395 -6.84 2.62 11.83
N TYR A 396 -5.65 2.05 11.77
CA TYR A 396 -5.45 0.65 11.34
C TYR A 396 -6.19 -0.34 12.25
N ASP A 397 -6.26 -0.04 13.54
CA ASP A 397 -7.02 -0.77 14.57
C ASP A 397 -8.54 -0.58 14.47
N GLY A 398 -9.02 0.20 13.51
CA GLY A 398 -10.41 0.55 13.35
C GLY A 398 -10.89 1.67 14.29
N SER A 399 -9.99 2.37 14.97
CA SER A 399 -10.33 3.56 15.74
C SER A 399 -10.81 4.68 14.83
N TRP A 400 -11.73 5.54 15.34
CA TRP A 400 -12.15 6.72 14.59
C TRP A 400 -11.01 7.74 14.50
N PRO A 401 -10.89 8.45 13.39
CA PRO A 401 -9.93 9.53 13.25
C PRO A 401 -10.37 10.74 14.09
N ALA A 402 -9.45 11.65 14.34
CA ALA A 402 -9.77 12.91 15.02
C ALA A 402 -10.84 13.68 14.25
N ALA A 403 -11.74 14.32 14.99
CA ALA A 403 -12.79 15.17 14.43
C ALA A 403 -12.20 16.31 13.59
N MET A 404 -12.80 16.56 12.43
CA MET A 404 -12.49 17.73 11.61
C MET A 404 -13.50 18.84 11.91
N LYS A 405 -13.00 20.04 12.20
CA LYS A 405 -13.81 21.23 12.39
C LYS A 405 -13.23 22.37 11.55
N GLU A 406 -14.00 22.85 10.58
CA GLU A 406 -13.55 23.89 9.66
C GLU A 406 -14.66 24.93 9.45
N SER A 407 -14.27 26.20 9.41
CA SER A 407 -15.15 27.33 9.08
C SER A 407 -14.66 28.01 7.83
N PHE A 408 -15.55 28.35 6.93
CA PHE A 408 -15.21 28.92 5.64
C PHE A 408 -16.23 29.94 5.15
N CYS A 409 -15.76 30.75 4.22
CA CYS A 409 -16.52 31.81 3.56
C CYS A 409 -16.51 31.53 2.05
N LEU A 410 -17.65 31.17 1.48
CA LEU A 410 -17.79 30.75 0.08
C LEU A 410 -18.75 31.63 -0.67
N PRO A 411 -18.46 31.97 -1.96
CA PRO A 411 -19.44 32.63 -2.81
C PRO A 411 -20.63 31.72 -3.09
N TYR A 412 -21.85 32.26 -3.17
CA TYR A 412 -23.01 31.47 -3.59
C TYR A 412 -22.84 30.87 -5.00
N ASN A 413 -22.02 31.49 -5.82
CA ASN A 413 -21.73 31.00 -7.17
C ASN A 413 -20.24 30.58 -7.32
N PHE A 414 -19.74 29.77 -6.37
CA PHE A 414 -18.40 29.22 -6.51
C PHE A 414 -18.28 28.28 -7.70
N LYS A 415 -17.07 28.20 -8.26
CA LYS A 415 -16.72 27.33 -9.39
C LYS A 415 -15.79 26.22 -8.90
N GLY A 416 -15.84 25.12 -9.61
CA GLY A 416 -14.87 24.03 -9.40
C GLY A 416 -13.50 24.34 -10.03
N THR A 417 -12.55 23.50 -9.72
CA THR A 417 -11.17 23.52 -10.23
C THR A 417 -10.85 22.24 -10.98
N ASP A 418 -9.96 22.32 -11.96
CA ASP A 418 -9.52 21.13 -12.70
C ASP A 418 -8.60 20.22 -11.86
N VAL A 419 -7.95 20.78 -10.83
CA VAL A 419 -7.07 20.06 -9.93
C VAL A 419 -7.83 19.73 -8.64
N PRO A 420 -7.97 18.45 -8.28
CA PRO A 420 -8.64 18.08 -7.04
C PRO A 420 -7.84 18.52 -5.80
N PRO A 421 -8.50 18.87 -4.69
CA PRO A 421 -7.81 19.16 -3.44
C PRO A 421 -7.10 17.89 -2.93
N THR A 422 -5.96 18.09 -2.26
CA THR A 422 -5.20 16.99 -1.67
C THR A 422 -5.74 16.67 -0.28
N PRO A 423 -6.01 15.40 0.05
CA PRO A 423 -6.36 15.00 1.41
C PRO A 423 -5.28 15.39 2.41
N LYS A 424 -5.66 15.96 3.56
CA LYS A 424 -4.72 16.27 4.65
C LYS A 424 -4.15 15.00 5.29
N SER A 425 -4.92 13.92 5.35
CA SER A 425 -4.46 12.60 5.76
C SER A 425 -4.19 11.72 4.54
N LYS A 426 -3.27 10.79 4.69
CA LYS A 426 -2.92 9.79 3.66
C LYS A 426 -3.13 8.41 4.23
N ARG A 427 -3.41 7.45 3.36
CA ARG A 427 -3.52 6.05 3.71
C ARG A 427 -2.53 5.25 2.89
N ASN A 428 -1.73 4.43 3.55
CA ASN A 428 -0.83 3.49 2.90
C ASN A 428 -1.49 2.10 2.86
N GLU A 429 -2.36 1.90 1.87
CA GLU A 429 -3.11 0.64 1.75
C GLU A 429 -2.20 -0.59 1.62
N ALA A 430 -1.11 -0.49 0.86
CA ALA A 430 -0.18 -1.60 0.68
C ALA A 430 0.44 -2.02 2.03
N ARG A 431 0.90 -1.05 2.84
CA ARG A 431 1.47 -1.31 4.16
C ARG A 431 0.42 -1.86 5.12
N ARG A 432 -0.81 -1.34 5.09
CA ARG A 432 -1.93 -1.85 5.89
C ARG A 432 -2.29 -3.30 5.55
N GLU A 433 -2.34 -3.65 4.27
CA GLU A 433 -2.63 -5.03 3.85
C GLU A 433 -1.50 -6.00 4.25
N PHE A 434 -0.24 -5.57 4.13
CA PHE A 434 0.90 -6.34 4.63
C PHE A 434 0.76 -6.61 6.14
N CYS A 435 0.47 -5.57 6.92
CA CYS A 435 0.33 -5.66 8.37
C CYS A 435 -0.88 -6.46 8.85
N LYS A 436 -1.91 -6.61 8.04
CA LYS A 436 -3.03 -7.54 8.33
C LYS A 436 -2.67 -8.99 8.08
N LYS A 437 -1.74 -9.23 7.17
CA LYS A 437 -1.38 -10.55 6.68
C LYS A 437 -0.26 -11.20 7.49
N TYR A 438 0.66 -10.40 8.01
CA TYR A 438 1.89 -10.88 8.65
C TYR A 438 2.09 -10.30 10.04
N ASP A 439 2.39 -11.17 11.00
CA ASP A 439 2.75 -10.82 12.38
C ASP A 439 4.28 -10.68 12.54
N GLY A 440 4.73 -10.06 13.65
CA GLY A 440 6.15 -9.94 13.98
C GLY A 440 6.83 -8.69 13.42
N TYR A 441 6.05 -7.76 12.87
CA TYR A 441 6.52 -6.50 12.28
C TYR A 441 6.02 -5.27 13.07
N GLU A 442 5.99 -5.34 14.40
CA GLU A 442 5.34 -4.36 15.27
C GLU A 442 5.78 -2.93 14.99
N HIS A 443 7.08 -2.71 14.72
CA HIS A 443 7.61 -1.38 14.43
C HIS A 443 7.06 -0.83 13.10
N LEU A 444 7.07 -1.64 12.05
CA LEU A 444 6.51 -1.27 10.75
C LEU A 444 5.00 -1.10 10.80
N CYS A 445 4.33 -1.90 11.63
CA CYS A 445 2.88 -2.00 11.72
C CYS A 445 2.28 -1.20 12.88
N ASP A 446 3.03 -0.27 13.45
CA ASP A 446 2.52 0.64 14.47
C ASP A 446 1.31 1.41 13.93
N PRO A 447 0.15 1.36 14.59
CA PRO A 447 -1.05 2.09 14.18
C PRO A 447 -0.84 3.59 13.94
N ALA A 448 0.10 4.21 14.67
CA ALA A 448 0.43 5.61 14.51
C ALA A 448 1.25 5.92 13.25
N ALA A 449 2.05 4.95 12.78
CA ALA A 449 3.01 5.14 11.69
C ALA A 449 2.67 4.38 10.40
N VAL A 450 1.68 3.46 10.42
CA VAL A 450 1.36 2.57 9.30
C VAL A 450 1.00 3.29 8.00
N ASP A 451 0.50 4.50 8.09
CA ASP A 451 0.13 5.33 6.92
C ASP A 451 1.27 6.22 6.43
N GLU A 452 2.39 6.28 7.14
CA GLU A 452 3.54 7.04 6.71
C GLU A 452 4.14 6.44 5.42
N THR A 453 4.53 7.32 4.53
CA THR A 453 5.15 6.90 3.27
C THR A 453 6.62 6.58 3.52
N LEU A 454 7.04 5.38 3.17
CA LEU A 454 8.45 4.99 3.14
C LEU A 454 9.12 5.68 1.94
N LYS A 455 9.97 6.66 2.20
CA LYS A 455 10.67 7.45 1.17
C LYS A 455 12.15 7.54 1.49
N GLY A 456 12.98 7.47 0.43
CA GLY A 456 14.39 7.76 0.53
C GLY A 456 14.66 9.23 0.88
N VAL A 457 15.84 9.47 1.45
CA VAL A 457 16.33 10.81 1.79
C VAL A 457 17.04 11.40 0.57
N GLU A 458 16.63 12.61 0.17
CA GLU A 458 17.31 13.32 -0.91
C GLU A 458 18.68 13.82 -0.46
N LEU A 459 19.61 13.90 -1.40
CA LEU A 459 20.90 14.55 -1.16
C LEU A 459 20.70 16.05 -0.93
N VAL A 460 21.35 16.57 0.10
CA VAL A 460 21.40 18.01 0.39
C VAL A 460 22.12 18.74 -0.74
N ASP A 461 23.28 18.22 -1.17
CA ASP A 461 24.00 18.72 -2.33
C ASP A 461 23.67 17.90 -3.59
N ARG A 462 22.82 18.46 -4.44
CA ARG A 462 22.38 17.81 -5.68
C ARG A 462 23.48 17.66 -6.73
N SER A 463 24.64 18.28 -6.58
CA SER A 463 25.78 18.10 -7.49
C SER A 463 26.29 16.67 -7.47
N HIS A 464 26.18 15.97 -6.34
CA HIS A 464 26.58 14.57 -6.15
C HIS A 464 25.58 13.52 -6.62
N THR A 465 24.42 13.90 -7.13
CA THR A 465 23.35 12.94 -7.55
C THR A 465 23.81 11.94 -8.62
N ASN A 466 24.84 12.30 -9.38
CA ASN A 466 25.39 11.46 -10.45
C ASN A 466 26.62 10.65 -10.06
N ASP A 467 27.06 10.73 -8.79
CA ASP A 467 28.20 9.99 -8.32
C ASP A 467 28.02 8.49 -8.53
N VAL A 468 29.15 7.81 -8.73
CA VAL A 468 29.18 6.39 -9.10
C VAL A 468 28.49 5.52 -8.05
N ILE A 469 28.64 5.86 -6.77
CA ILE A 469 28.06 5.07 -5.66
C ILE A 469 26.56 4.89 -5.78
N TYR A 470 25.82 5.89 -6.26
CA TYR A 470 24.36 5.82 -6.43
C TYR A 470 23.90 4.98 -7.64
N LYS A 471 24.87 4.40 -8.37
CA LYS A 471 24.65 3.44 -9.46
C LYS A 471 25.18 2.06 -9.12
N VAL A 472 25.83 1.91 -7.98
CA VAL A 472 26.30 0.61 -7.48
C VAL A 472 25.12 -0.20 -6.96
N PRO A 473 24.91 -1.44 -7.43
CA PRO A 473 23.90 -2.33 -6.89
C PRO A 473 24.14 -2.65 -5.43
N ILE A 474 23.06 -2.73 -4.67
CA ILE A 474 23.05 -3.14 -3.27
C ILE A 474 22.21 -4.40 -3.16
N VAL A 475 22.77 -5.48 -2.62
CA VAL A 475 22.08 -6.73 -2.34
C VAL A 475 21.95 -6.89 -0.84
N ILE A 476 20.72 -6.98 -0.35
CA ILE A 476 20.38 -7.25 1.04
C ILE A 476 20.04 -8.73 1.19
N ILE A 477 20.67 -9.38 2.16
CA ILE A 477 20.42 -10.78 2.51
C ILE A 477 19.72 -10.80 3.86
N PRO A 478 18.39 -11.01 3.90
CA PRO A 478 17.66 -11.01 5.16
C PRO A 478 17.92 -12.27 5.95
N GLY A 479 18.05 -12.11 7.27
CA GLY A 479 18.01 -13.22 8.21
C GLY A 479 16.59 -13.66 8.52
N VAL A 480 16.42 -14.33 9.66
CA VAL A 480 15.12 -14.83 10.13
C VAL A 480 14.43 -13.92 11.15
N ASN A 481 15.05 -12.80 11.49
CA ASN A 481 14.52 -11.84 12.47
C ASN A 481 13.73 -10.74 11.75
N HIS A 482 12.39 -10.75 11.87
CA HIS A 482 11.49 -9.84 11.18
C HIS A 482 11.76 -8.36 11.50
N ASN A 483 11.99 -8.01 12.76
CA ASN A 483 12.29 -6.62 13.13
C ASN A 483 13.68 -6.18 12.65
N ALA A 484 14.64 -7.10 12.59
CA ALA A 484 15.96 -6.80 12.09
C ALA A 484 15.97 -6.46 10.61
N ILE A 485 15.27 -7.24 9.77
CA ILE A 485 15.19 -6.97 8.34
C ILE A 485 14.47 -5.64 8.04
N VAL A 486 13.43 -5.29 8.79
CA VAL A 486 12.77 -3.97 8.67
C VAL A 486 13.78 -2.85 8.93
N ARG A 487 14.55 -2.95 10.02
CA ARG A 487 15.59 -1.97 10.36
C ARG A 487 16.69 -1.86 9.31
N THR A 488 17.12 -3.00 8.75
CA THR A 488 18.09 -3.01 7.66
C THR A 488 17.54 -2.26 6.45
N MET A 489 16.29 -2.55 6.04
CA MET A 489 15.64 -1.88 4.91
C MET A 489 15.39 -0.39 5.17
N GLU A 490 14.93 -0.02 6.36
CA GLU A 490 14.72 1.37 6.75
C GLU A 490 16.04 2.16 6.68
N THR A 491 17.09 1.69 7.34
CA THR A 491 18.37 2.39 7.35
C THR A 491 19.05 2.40 5.97
N THR A 492 18.78 1.41 5.12
CA THR A 492 19.20 1.44 3.71
C THR A 492 18.43 2.51 2.93
N LEU A 493 17.10 2.58 3.09
CA LEU A 493 16.28 3.60 2.43
C LEU A 493 16.61 5.02 2.91
N MET A 494 17.03 5.16 4.15
CA MET A 494 17.43 6.45 4.75
C MET A 494 18.83 6.94 4.32
N GLN A 495 19.58 6.18 3.55
CA GLN A 495 20.86 6.67 3.02
C GLN A 495 20.63 7.84 2.06
N PRO A 496 21.26 9.03 2.29
CA PRO A 496 21.09 10.16 1.41
C PRO A 496 21.43 9.82 -0.04
N GLY A 497 20.52 10.11 -0.98
CA GLY A 497 20.71 9.86 -2.40
C GLY A 497 20.51 8.43 -2.87
N ILE A 498 20.09 7.53 -2.00
CA ILE A 498 19.77 6.14 -2.36
C ILE A 498 18.78 6.08 -3.52
N LYS A 499 19.00 5.15 -4.42
CA LYS A 499 18.06 4.82 -5.50
C LYS A 499 17.43 3.47 -5.20
N PRO A 500 16.16 3.40 -4.77
CA PRO A 500 15.50 2.14 -4.42
C PRO A 500 15.57 1.07 -5.51
N ASN A 501 15.56 1.48 -6.78
CA ASN A 501 15.71 0.57 -7.93
C ASN A 501 17.12 0.00 -8.12
N MET A 502 18.08 0.39 -7.31
CA MET A 502 19.43 -0.21 -7.24
C MET A 502 19.57 -1.15 -6.05
N VAL A 503 18.50 -1.38 -5.29
CA VAL A 503 18.49 -2.27 -4.13
C VAL A 503 17.70 -3.52 -4.46
N LEU A 504 18.29 -4.68 -4.24
CA LEU A 504 17.70 -6.01 -4.39
C LEU A 504 17.72 -6.74 -3.05
N VAL A 505 16.59 -7.29 -2.65
CA VAL A 505 16.49 -8.19 -1.50
C VAL A 505 16.44 -9.63 -2.02
N ALA A 506 17.48 -10.41 -1.71
CA ALA A 506 17.59 -11.81 -2.10
C ALA A 506 17.22 -12.69 -0.91
N TYR A 507 16.00 -13.21 -0.87
CA TYR A 507 15.43 -13.90 0.29
C TYR A 507 15.15 -15.37 0.02
N ASP A 508 15.19 -16.18 1.10
CA ASP A 508 14.85 -17.62 1.04
C ASP A 508 13.37 -17.81 0.68
N GLU A 509 13.06 -18.71 -0.25
CA GLU A 509 11.70 -19.02 -0.72
C GLU A 509 10.73 -19.44 0.39
N ASN A 510 11.23 -19.84 1.56
CA ASN A 510 10.40 -20.16 2.73
C ASN A 510 9.84 -18.92 3.44
N PHE A 511 10.31 -17.70 3.10
CA PHE A 511 9.88 -16.43 3.68
C PHE A 511 9.32 -15.50 2.61
N PRO A 512 8.21 -15.85 1.94
CA PRO A 512 7.64 -15.06 0.83
C PRO A 512 7.24 -13.64 1.23
N GLU A 513 6.98 -13.39 2.50
CA GLU A 513 6.69 -12.07 3.05
C GLU A 513 7.80 -11.05 2.84
N TYR A 514 9.07 -11.49 2.73
CA TYR A 514 10.17 -10.57 2.46
C TYR A 514 10.13 -9.97 1.05
N GLY A 515 9.52 -10.66 0.10
CA GLY A 515 9.25 -10.12 -1.24
C GLY A 515 8.20 -8.99 -1.20
N GLU A 516 7.11 -9.19 -0.47
CA GLU A 516 6.07 -8.17 -0.27
C GLU A 516 6.63 -6.97 0.54
N LEU A 517 7.37 -7.25 1.60
CA LEU A 517 8.05 -6.25 2.43
C LEU A 517 8.97 -5.36 1.57
N SER A 518 9.84 -5.98 0.75
CA SER A 518 10.76 -5.26 -0.14
C SER A 518 10.03 -4.28 -1.06
N THR A 519 8.88 -4.69 -1.58
CA THR A 519 8.04 -3.87 -2.46
C THR A 519 7.52 -2.62 -1.73
N LEU A 520 7.23 -2.69 -0.42
CA LEU A 520 6.82 -1.53 0.36
C LEU A 520 7.91 -0.45 0.42
N PHE A 521 9.18 -0.87 0.44
CA PHE A 521 10.34 0.03 0.41
C PHE A 521 10.72 0.50 -1.00
N GLY A 522 10.03 0.00 -2.04
CA GLY A 522 10.35 0.27 -3.44
C GLY A 522 11.60 -0.46 -3.92
N PHE A 523 12.05 -1.49 -3.22
CA PHE A 523 13.20 -2.31 -3.56
C PHE A 523 12.79 -3.46 -4.50
N HIS A 524 13.72 -3.90 -5.33
CA HIS A 524 13.58 -5.15 -6.06
C HIS A 524 13.73 -6.35 -5.12
N ASN A 525 13.16 -7.47 -5.51
CA ASN A 525 13.28 -8.69 -4.73
C ASN A 525 13.38 -9.92 -5.61
N ILE A 526 14.07 -10.95 -5.11
CA ILE A 526 14.21 -12.25 -5.74
C ILE A 526 14.20 -13.34 -4.68
N SER A 527 13.41 -14.39 -4.89
CA SER A 527 13.47 -15.57 -4.04
C SER A 527 14.62 -16.47 -4.49
N VAL A 528 15.40 -16.93 -3.54
CA VAL A 528 16.44 -17.95 -3.76
C VAL A 528 15.99 -19.28 -3.14
N LYS A 529 16.43 -20.38 -3.72
CA LYS A 529 16.03 -21.71 -3.24
C LYS A 529 16.47 -21.90 -1.79
N ALA A 530 15.58 -22.41 -0.97
CA ALA A 530 15.84 -22.75 0.43
C ALA A 530 17.13 -23.54 0.62
N SER A 531 17.87 -23.19 1.64
CA SER A 531 19.13 -23.82 2.01
C SER A 531 19.16 -24.12 3.51
N THR A 532 19.96 -25.10 3.87
CA THR A 532 20.18 -25.46 5.29
C THR A 532 21.38 -24.74 5.90
N THR A 533 22.18 -24.06 5.09
CA THR A 533 23.40 -23.37 5.55
C THR A 533 23.41 -21.91 5.12
N TYR A 534 23.98 -21.07 5.96
CA TYR A 534 24.13 -19.65 5.66
C TYR A 534 25.02 -19.39 4.45
N GLU A 535 26.09 -20.17 4.29
CA GLU A 535 27.00 -20.07 3.15
C GLU A 535 26.30 -20.29 1.81
N ASP A 536 25.34 -21.20 1.76
CA ASP A 536 24.58 -21.48 0.54
C ASP A 536 23.60 -20.35 0.22
N VAL A 537 22.97 -19.77 1.25
CA VAL A 537 22.11 -18.60 1.08
C VAL A 537 22.91 -17.41 0.58
N LEU A 538 24.07 -17.15 1.19
CA LEU A 538 24.97 -16.05 0.81
C LEU A 538 25.46 -16.21 -0.64
N ASN A 539 25.90 -17.42 -1.01
CA ASN A 539 26.30 -17.73 -2.39
C ASN A 539 25.20 -17.42 -3.39
N LYS A 540 24.02 -18.01 -3.18
CA LYS A 540 22.86 -17.82 -4.07
C LYS A 540 22.41 -16.37 -4.13
N ALA A 541 22.47 -15.63 -3.03
CA ALA A 541 22.11 -14.23 -2.99
C ALA A 541 23.09 -13.35 -3.77
N ILE A 542 24.41 -13.63 -3.67
CA ILE A 542 25.43 -12.92 -4.45
C ILE A 542 25.27 -13.25 -5.94
N GLU A 543 25.10 -14.53 -6.29
CA GLU A 543 24.85 -14.95 -7.67
C GLU A 543 23.60 -14.30 -8.24
N ALA A 544 22.47 -14.35 -7.53
CA ALA A 544 21.21 -13.76 -7.94
C ALA A 544 21.33 -12.23 -8.12
N GLY A 545 21.99 -11.55 -7.20
CA GLY A 545 22.23 -10.11 -7.28
C GLY A 545 23.15 -9.74 -8.44
N TRP A 546 24.17 -10.57 -8.70
CA TRP A 546 25.08 -10.36 -9.81
C TRP A 546 24.36 -10.53 -11.16
N ASP A 547 23.52 -11.53 -11.29
CA ASP A 547 22.76 -11.82 -12.51
C ASP A 547 21.64 -10.78 -12.73
N TYR A 548 21.03 -10.29 -11.66
CA TYR A 548 19.94 -9.33 -11.74
C TYR A 548 20.37 -7.97 -12.28
N PHE A 549 21.53 -7.48 -11.85
CA PHE A 549 22.06 -6.19 -12.28
C PHE A 549 23.12 -6.38 -13.36
N ASP A 550 22.77 -6.16 -14.61
CA ASP A 550 23.73 -6.25 -15.73
C ASP A 550 25.02 -5.49 -15.47
N ALA A 551 26.14 -6.19 -15.66
CA ALA A 551 27.50 -5.68 -15.88
C ALA A 551 27.88 -4.40 -15.11
N LYS A 552 27.88 -4.44 -13.78
CA LYS A 552 28.34 -3.35 -12.93
C LYS A 552 29.80 -3.53 -12.53
N ASP A 553 30.48 -2.41 -12.30
CA ASP A 553 31.89 -2.45 -11.89
C ASP A 553 32.07 -2.78 -10.41
N HIS A 554 31.04 -2.51 -9.60
CA HIS A 554 31.01 -2.74 -8.16
C HIS A 554 29.68 -3.32 -7.72
N ILE A 555 29.65 -3.95 -6.55
CA ILE A 555 28.48 -4.41 -5.84
C ILE A 555 28.66 -4.21 -4.34
N ILE A 556 27.59 -3.83 -3.64
CA ILE A 556 27.53 -3.76 -2.19
C ILE A 556 26.66 -4.90 -1.69
N ILE A 557 27.18 -5.65 -0.72
CA ILE A 557 26.44 -6.72 -0.03
C ILE A 557 26.16 -6.27 1.39
N ILE A 558 24.95 -6.42 1.85
CA ILE A 558 24.51 -6.16 3.22
C ILE A 558 23.97 -7.48 3.78
N GLU A 559 24.65 -8.03 4.74
CA GLU A 559 24.28 -9.27 5.40
C GLU A 559 23.14 -9.05 6.40
N GLU A 560 22.66 -10.13 7.00
CA GLU A 560 21.51 -10.11 7.92
C GLU A 560 21.77 -9.28 9.20
N GLU A 561 20.70 -8.80 9.81
CA GLU A 561 20.64 -8.16 11.12
C GLU A 561 21.49 -6.88 11.28
N LEU A 562 21.74 -6.16 10.18
CA LEU A 562 22.53 -4.94 10.19
C LEU A 562 21.66 -3.68 10.23
N ILE A 563 22.16 -2.70 10.98
CA ILE A 563 21.66 -1.32 10.95
C ILE A 563 22.78 -0.46 10.36
N LEU A 564 22.49 0.29 9.29
CA LEU A 564 23.49 1.13 8.63
C LEU A 564 23.61 2.49 9.34
N ALA A 565 24.83 2.99 9.44
CA ALA A 565 25.09 4.38 9.86
C ALA A 565 24.56 5.35 8.79
N PRO A 566 24.19 6.59 9.16
CA PRO A 566 23.65 7.57 8.20
C PRO A 566 24.62 7.93 7.06
N ASP A 567 25.93 7.80 7.29
CA ASP A 567 26.99 8.08 6.31
C ASP A 567 27.50 6.85 5.54
N PHE A 568 26.84 5.70 5.65
CA PHE A 568 27.34 4.44 5.08
C PHE A 568 27.65 4.55 3.57
N LEU A 569 26.74 5.09 2.77
CA LEU A 569 27.00 5.26 1.33
C LEU A 569 28.07 6.34 1.06
N SER A 570 28.08 7.41 1.82
CA SER A 570 29.14 8.43 1.73
C SER A 570 30.52 7.85 2.06
N PHE A 571 30.61 7.01 3.10
CA PHE A 571 31.82 6.28 3.43
C PHE A 571 32.27 5.39 2.25
N MET A 572 31.37 4.61 1.66
CA MET A 572 31.69 3.77 0.50
C MET A 572 32.14 4.61 -0.70
N GLN A 573 31.50 5.74 -0.95
CA GLN A 573 31.88 6.68 -2.02
C GLN A 573 33.30 7.22 -1.85
N GLN A 574 33.64 7.62 -0.63
CA GLN A 574 34.98 8.16 -0.34
C GLN A 574 36.08 7.10 -0.50
N CYS A 575 35.79 5.83 -0.19
CA CYS A 575 36.72 4.73 -0.35
C CYS A 575 36.83 4.21 -1.80
N LEU A 576 35.87 4.52 -2.66
CA LEU A 576 35.76 3.96 -4.01
C LEU A 576 36.99 4.27 -4.87
N SER A 577 37.50 5.50 -4.83
CA SER A 577 38.67 5.90 -5.64
C SER A 577 39.93 5.14 -5.26
N VAL A 578 40.11 4.83 -3.99
CA VAL A 578 41.25 4.02 -3.49
C VAL A 578 41.06 2.56 -3.86
N LEU A 579 39.85 2.03 -3.73
CA LEU A 579 39.51 0.68 -4.16
C LEU A 579 39.80 0.47 -5.66
N ASP A 580 39.52 1.44 -6.52
CA ASP A 580 39.73 1.34 -7.96
C ASP A 580 41.18 1.51 -8.38
N SER A 581 41.92 2.38 -7.69
CA SER A 581 43.32 2.69 -8.04
C SER A 581 44.35 1.70 -7.50
N ASP A 582 44.04 0.99 -6.41
CA ASP A 582 44.97 0.03 -5.79
C ASP A 582 44.50 -1.41 -5.93
N PRO A 583 45.07 -2.23 -6.84
CA PRO A 583 44.66 -3.61 -7.07
C PRO A 583 44.93 -4.54 -5.89
N THR A 584 45.72 -4.12 -4.91
CA THR A 584 45.98 -4.89 -3.68
C THR A 584 44.87 -4.79 -2.65
N ILE A 585 43.92 -3.86 -2.84
CA ILE A 585 42.71 -3.73 -2.03
C ILE A 585 41.61 -4.59 -2.67
N LEU A 586 41.06 -5.55 -1.95
CA LEU A 586 40.01 -6.44 -2.42
C LEU A 586 38.59 -5.90 -2.19
N ALA A 587 38.41 -5.22 -1.04
CA ALA A 587 37.12 -4.78 -0.59
C ALA A 587 37.18 -3.53 0.28
N VAL A 588 36.05 -2.92 0.50
CA VAL A 588 35.75 -1.94 1.56
C VAL A 588 34.65 -2.52 2.43
N SER A 589 34.87 -2.60 3.75
CA SER A 589 33.84 -3.04 4.70
C SER A 589 33.46 -1.91 5.65
N GLY A 590 32.18 -1.81 5.98
CA GLY A 590 31.68 -0.88 7.01
C GLY A 590 31.89 -1.36 8.44
N TRP A 591 32.48 -2.53 8.64
CA TRP A 591 32.68 -3.17 9.96
C TRP A 591 34.11 -3.15 10.43
N ASN A 592 34.29 -2.94 11.74
CA ASN A 592 35.58 -3.05 12.44
C ASN A 592 35.47 -4.09 13.57
N TYR A 593 36.22 -5.18 13.52
CA TYR A 593 36.21 -6.18 14.59
C TYR A 593 36.51 -5.59 15.96
N ASN A 594 37.47 -4.66 16.04
CA ASN A 594 37.87 -3.97 17.24
C ASN A 594 37.16 -2.62 17.47
N GLY A 595 36.02 -2.37 16.79
CA GLY A 595 35.25 -1.13 16.92
C GLY A 595 34.44 -1.04 18.22
N TYR A 596 35.01 -1.45 19.36
CA TYR A 596 34.39 -1.30 20.67
C TYR A 596 34.53 0.13 21.19
N ASP A 597 33.70 0.50 22.14
CA ASP A 597 33.70 1.81 22.77
C ASP A 597 35.04 2.20 23.41
N VAL A 598 35.86 1.21 23.82
CA VAL A 598 37.17 1.40 24.40
C VAL A 598 38.33 1.30 23.41
N THR A 599 38.10 0.77 22.20
CA THR A 599 39.18 0.49 21.22
C THR A 599 38.97 1.15 19.86
N SER A 600 38.06 2.11 19.81
CA SER A 600 37.69 2.88 18.64
C SER A 600 37.25 4.28 19.10
N GLY A 601 37.42 5.33 18.28
CA GLY A 601 37.08 6.68 18.70
C GLY A 601 37.10 7.72 17.58
N ASP A 602 37.93 7.52 16.55
CA ASP A 602 38.04 8.51 15.45
C ASP A 602 37.22 8.12 14.24
N ARG A 603 36.09 8.84 14.05
CA ARG A 603 35.14 8.59 12.96
C ARG A 603 35.68 8.87 11.56
N GLU A 604 36.76 9.62 11.45
CA GLU A 604 37.35 10.04 10.16
C GLU A 604 38.48 9.12 9.73
N VAL A 605 38.93 8.19 10.61
CA VAL A 605 40.06 7.28 10.35
C VAL A 605 39.61 5.96 9.76
N VAL A 606 40.39 5.48 8.81
CA VAL A 606 40.26 4.17 8.17
C VAL A 606 41.59 3.40 8.23
N TYR A 607 41.50 2.08 8.20
CA TYR A 607 42.64 1.16 8.24
C TYR A 607 42.69 0.26 7.03
N ARG A 608 43.88 -0.22 6.69
CA ARG A 608 44.05 -1.43 5.86
C ARG A 608 44.25 -2.63 6.80
N VAL A 609 43.54 -3.71 6.53
CA VAL A 609 43.63 -4.98 7.26
C VAL A 609 43.72 -6.15 6.27
N GLU A 610 44.29 -7.28 6.70
CA GLU A 610 44.53 -8.44 5.82
C GLU A 610 43.41 -9.46 5.86
N GLU A 611 42.52 -9.40 6.81
CA GLU A 611 41.34 -10.25 6.87
C GLU A 611 40.10 -9.59 6.27
N PHE A 612 39.17 -10.43 5.85
CA PHE A 612 37.86 -9.98 5.31
C PHE A 612 36.79 -10.05 6.40
N PRO A 613 36.30 -8.90 6.90
CA PRO A 613 35.38 -8.90 8.02
C PRO A 613 33.92 -9.19 7.62
N GLY A 614 33.57 -9.13 6.34
CA GLY A 614 32.18 -9.31 5.87
C GLY A 614 31.23 -8.24 6.33
N LEU A 615 30.00 -8.63 6.61
CA LEU A 615 28.81 -7.90 7.09
C LEU A 615 28.24 -6.93 6.06
N ALA A 616 28.76 -5.71 5.94
CA ALA A 616 28.36 -4.79 4.87
C ALA A 616 29.60 -4.30 4.12
N PHE A 617 29.74 -4.71 2.89
CA PHE A 617 30.97 -4.53 2.15
C PHE A 617 30.73 -4.27 0.66
N MET A 618 31.67 -3.54 0.06
CA MET A 618 31.71 -3.25 -1.37
C MET A 618 32.86 -4.00 -2.04
N LEU A 619 32.58 -4.60 -3.19
CA LEU A 619 33.51 -5.40 -3.99
C LEU A 619 33.62 -4.84 -5.39
N ARG A 620 34.79 -5.04 -6.01
CA ARG A 620 34.96 -4.83 -7.46
C ARG A 620 34.51 -6.03 -8.25
N ARG A 621 34.11 -5.81 -9.51
CA ARG A 621 33.70 -6.83 -10.45
C ARG A 621 34.69 -8.01 -10.55
N ASN A 622 35.96 -7.71 -10.76
CA ASN A 622 36.98 -8.75 -10.93
C ASN A 622 37.15 -9.63 -9.69
N VAL A 623 36.90 -9.10 -8.49
CA VAL A 623 36.94 -9.88 -7.25
C VAL A 623 35.75 -10.81 -7.18
N VAL A 624 34.54 -10.31 -7.50
CA VAL A 624 33.33 -11.13 -7.51
C VAL A 624 33.44 -12.27 -8.53
N GLU A 625 33.74 -11.96 -9.80
CA GLU A 625 33.81 -12.94 -10.89
C GLU A 625 34.91 -13.98 -10.68
N LYS A 626 36.06 -13.54 -10.22
CA LYS A 626 37.23 -14.43 -10.09
C LYS A 626 37.20 -15.27 -8.82
N TYR A 627 36.67 -14.75 -7.73
CA TYR A 627 36.88 -15.33 -6.42
C TYR A 627 35.62 -15.67 -5.63
N MET A 628 34.46 -15.13 -6.02
CA MET A 628 33.22 -15.32 -5.24
C MET A 628 32.19 -16.21 -5.95
N LEU A 629 31.86 -15.95 -7.19
CA LEU A 629 30.83 -16.70 -7.90
C LEU A 629 31.13 -18.20 -7.95
N GLY A 630 30.25 -18.99 -7.35
CA GLY A 630 30.38 -20.46 -7.28
C GLY A 630 31.51 -20.99 -6.38
N LYS A 631 32.19 -20.12 -5.61
CA LYS A 631 33.39 -20.48 -4.85
C LYS A 631 33.25 -20.30 -3.32
N LEU A 632 32.13 -19.79 -2.87
CA LEU A 632 31.90 -19.51 -1.44
C LEU A 632 31.49 -20.71 -0.59
N SER A 633 31.49 -21.93 -1.13
CA SER A 633 31.05 -23.15 -0.45
C SER A 633 31.86 -23.55 0.79
N LYS A 634 32.92 -22.82 1.10
CA LYS A 634 33.80 -23.09 2.26
C LYS A 634 33.93 -21.90 3.21
N CYS A 635 33.20 -20.82 2.97
CA CYS A 635 33.28 -19.63 3.82
C CYS A 635 32.28 -19.67 4.94
N CYS A 636 32.45 -18.77 5.88
CA CYS A 636 31.37 -18.19 6.66
C CYS A 636 30.71 -19.16 7.65
N HIS A 637 31.42 -20.14 8.18
CA HIS A 637 30.88 -20.99 9.24
C HIS A 637 30.38 -20.10 10.39
N LYS A 638 29.14 -20.33 10.81
CA LYS A 638 28.55 -19.66 11.97
C LYS A 638 28.40 -18.14 11.82
N ARG A 639 28.11 -17.65 10.59
CA ARG A 639 27.81 -16.24 10.33
C ARG A 639 28.97 -15.26 10.61
N VAL A 640 30.18 -15.73 10.67
CA VAL A 640 31.41 -14.94 10.75
C VAL A 640 32.31 -15.39 9.65
N TRP A 641 32.95 -14.45 8.97
CA TRP A 641 33.94 -14.73 7.94
C TRP A 641 35.23 -15.22 8.56
N ASP A 642 35.13 -16.31 9.36
CA ASP A 642 36.26 -16.99 9.97
C ASP A 642 37.08 -17.69 8.91
N HIS A 643 38.30 -17.28 8.75
CA HIS A 643 39.25 -17.92 7.85
C HIS A 643 38.86 -17.95 6.37
N TRP A 644 37.91 -17.13 5.92
CA TRP A 644 37.70 -17.08 4.52
C TRP A 644 38.94 -16.47 3.85
N ILE A 645 39.68 -17.32 3.22
CA ILE A 645 40.81 -16.96 2.39
C ILE A 645 40.27 -17.07 0.96
N LEU A 646 40.22 -15.96 0.24
CA LEU A 646 40.04 -15.99 -1.21
C LEU A 646 41.13 -16.89 -1.77
N THR A 647 40.72 -17.95 -2.44
CA THR A 647 41.65 -18.85 -3.11
C THR A 647 41.57 -18.70 -4.61
N ASP A 648 42.72 -18.78 -5.29
CA ASP A 648 42.77 -18.89 -6.74
C ASP A 648 42.29 -20.26 -7.23
N GLU A 649 42.27 -20.46 -8.55
CA GLU A 649 41.87 -21.73 -9.15
C GLU A 649 42.74 -22.92 -8.74
N GLY A 650 43.97 -22.66 -8.26
CA GLY A 650 44.91 -23.67 -7.74
C GLY A 650 44.75 -23.93 -6.25
N GLY A 651 43.81 -23.26 -5.57
CA GLY A 651 43.63 -23.37 -4.13
C GLY A 651 44.64 -22.58 -3.29
N ASN A 652 45.42 -21.68 -3.91
CA ASN A 652 46.36 -20.83 -3.17
C ASN A 652 45.58 -19.61 -2.59
N ALA A 653 45.92 -19.25 -1.36
CA ALA A 653 45.37 -18.08 -0.70
C ALA A 653 45.70 -16.81 -1.47
N ILE A 654 44.71 -16.00 -1.74
CA ILE A 654 44.87 -14.70 -2.34
C ILE A 654 45.11 -13.70 -1.18
N THR A 655 46.27 -13.11 -1.22
CA THR A 655 46.60 -12.04 -0.27
C THR A 655 46.10 -10.71 -0.84
N GLY A 656 45.27 -10.04 -0.10
CA GLY A 656 44.83 -8.69 -0.41
C GLY A 656 44.33 -8.01 0.87
N ASP A 657 44.24 -6.70 0.81
CA ASP A 657 43.86 -5.90 1.96
C ASP A 657 42.39 -5.48 1.87
N VAL A 658 41.78 -5.20 2.99
CA VAL A 658 40.41 -4.62 3.08
C VAL A 658 40.51 -3.27 3.81
N ILE A 659 39.77 -2.29 3.33
CA ILE A 659 39.61 -1.02 4.03
C ILE A 659 38.47 -1.20 5.04
N VAL A 660 38.77 -0.83 6.30
CA VAL A 660 37.78 -0.82 7.40
C VAL A 660 37.83 0.52 8.14
N PRO A 661 36.69 1.04 8.63
CA PRO A 661 36.70 2.27 9.43
C PRO A 661 37.18 1.99 10.87
N ASP A 662 37.69 3.01 11.56
CA ASP A 662 37.91 2.89 13.00
C ASP A 662 36.60 2.79 13.75
N VAL A 663 35.69 3.74 13.57
CA VAL A 663 34.29 3.66 14.04
C VAL A 663 33.42 3.01 12.97
N SER A 664 32.81 1.88 13.31
CA SER A 664 32.00 1.11 12.38
C SER A 664 30.87 1.93 11.72
N ARG A 665 30.57 1.66 10.44
CA ARG A 665 29.46 2.22 9.67
C ARG A 665 28.24 1.30 9.62
N VAL A 666 28.31 0.19 10.32
CA VAL A 666 27.20 -0.73 10.54
C VAL A 666 27.20 -1.22 11.98
N PHE A 667 26.02 -1.48 12.49
CA PHE A 667 25.77 -2.10 13.77
C PHE A 667 25.08 -3.43 13.55
N HIS A 668 25.62 -4.52 14.05
CA HIS A 668 24.96 -5.81 14.06
C HIS A 668 24.13 -5.94 15.33
N GLN A 669 22.87 -6.38 15.20
CA GLN A 669 22.01 -6.61 16.36
C GLN A 669 22.61 -7.68 17.27
N PRO A 670 22.38 -7.61 18.59
CA PRO A 670 22.96 -8.56 19.52
C PRO A 670 22.57 -10.00 19.17
N TYR A 671 23.56 -10.83 18.96
CA TYR A 671 23.39 -12.25 18.70
C TYR A 671 23.06 -12.99 19.99
N GLN A 672 22.01 -13.81 19.98
CA GLN A 672 21.61 -14.64 21.10
C GLN A 672 21.77 -16.11 20.75
N SER A 673 22.60 -16.83 21.48
CA SER A 673 22.72 -18.28 21.36
C SER A 673 22.82 -18.92 22.73
N ALA A 674 22.14 -20.06 22.87
CA ALA A 674 22.28 -20.94 24.05
C ALA A 674 23.43 -21.94 23.94
N LYS A 675 24.16 -21.97 22.80
CA LYS A 675 25.27 -22.92 22.57
C LYS A 675 26.61 -22.35 23.05
N ASP A 676 27.37 -23.14 23.79
CA ASP A 676 28.68 -22.75 24.27
C ASP A 676 29.66 -22.43 23.11
N GLU A 677 29.52 -23.09 21.98
CA GLU A 677 30.36 -22.88 20.80
C GLU A 677 30.24 -21.48 20.20
N ASP A 678 29.17 -20.76 20.51
CA ASP A 678 28.86 -19.41 19.96
C ASP A 678 29.26 -18.27 20.92
N LYS A 679 29.95 -18.56 22.01
CA LYS A 679 30.34 -17.56 23.03
C LYS A 679 31.12 -16.39 22.45
N HIS A 680 31.99 -16.64 21.50
CA HIS A 680 32.80 -15.59 20.86
C HIS A 680 31.93 -14.70 19.95
N LEU A 681 30.85 -15.22 19.34
CA LEU A 681 29.89 -14.41 18.57
C LEU A 681 29.04 -13.54 19.48
N VAL A 682 28.59 -14.12 20.60
CA VAL A 682 27.89 -13.39 21.65
C VAL A 682 28.77 -12.24 22.16
N GLU A 683 30.04 -12.53 22.47
CA GLU A 683 31.00 -11.48 22.88
C GLU A 683 31.20 -10.43 21.79
N LEU A 684 31.39 -10.84 20.54
CA LEU A 684 31.59 -9.93 19.40
C LEU A 684 30.46 -8.92 19.24
N PHE A 685 29.22 -9.37 19.30
CA PHE A 685 28.05 -8.55 18.96
C PHE A 685 27.32 -7.95 20.17
N GLN A 686 27.51 -8.47 21.38
CA GLN A 686 26.91 -7.91 22.61
C GLN A 686 27.78 -6.92 23.36
N LYS A 687 29.10 -6.97 23.18
CA LYS A 687 29.99 -6.02 23.82
C LYS A 687 29.73 -4.59 23.28
N PRO A 688 29.75 -3.57 24.14
CA PRO A 688 29.49 -2.18 23.70
C PRO A 688 30.43 -1.75 22.57
N ARG A 689 29.83 -1.20 21.51
CA ARG A 689 30.54 -0.80 20.29
C ARG A 689 30.18 0.62 19.90
N LEU A 690 31.11 1.29 19.23
CA LEU A 690 30.82 2.56 18.57
C LEU A 690 30.38 2.31 17.15
N THR A 691 29.28 2.98 16.79
CA THR A 691 28.79 3.08 15.40
C THR A 691 28.61 4.55 15.10
N ASN A 692 28.96 4.99 13.89
CA ASN A 692 28.77 6.38 13.52
C ASN A 692 27.28 6.71 13.44
N VAL A 693 26.90 7.86 13.99
CA VAL A 693 25.51 8.38 13.99
C VAL A 693 25.40 9.71 13.24
N GLU A 694 26.49 10.23 12.72
CA GLU A 694 26.54 11.49 11.98
C GLU A 694 26.46 11.25 10.48
N GLY A 695 25.69 12.06 9.78
CA GLY A 695 25.41 11.86 8.35
C GLY A 695 26.43 12.44 7.40
N ASP A 696 27.27 13.37 7.88
CA ASP A 696 28.21 14.12 7.03
C ASP A 696 29.63 14.05 7.59
N MET A 697 30.33 12.96 7.23
CA MET A 697 31.70 12.70 7.70
C MET A 697 32.68 12.67 6.53
N THR A 698 33.75 13.44 6.63
CA THR A 698 34.89 13.44 5.68
C THR A 698 36.01 12.60 6.22
N LEU A 699 36.43 11.57 5.49
CA LEU A 699 37.52 10.68 5.87
C LEU A 699 38.87 11.38 5.72
N LYS A 700 39.78 11.13 6.70
CA LYS A 700 41.13 11.69 6.70
C LYS A 700 42.11 10.79 5.96
N ASN A 701 43.12 11.42 5.37
CA ASN A 701 44.31 10.74 4.83
C ASN A 701 44.01 9.62 3.81
N MET A 702 42.97 9.78 3.01
CA MET A 702 42.57 8.79 2.00
C MET A 702 43.72 8.49 1.01
N ASP A 703 44.50 9.49 0.64
CA ASP A 703 45.70 9.32 -0.22
C ASP A 703 46.76 8.42 0.39
N ALA A 704 46.79 8.31 1.72
CA ALA A 704 47.78 7.46 2.43
C ALA A 704 47.37 5.99 2.43
N LEU A 705 46.17 5.66 1.94
CA LEU A 705 45.70 4.26 1.93
C LEU A 705 46.25 3.42 0.76
N SER A 706 46.91 4.00 -0.23
CA SER A 706 47.62 3.21 -1.25
C SER A 706 48.77 2.41 -0.61
N SER A 707 49.07 1.23 -1.17
CA SER A 707 50.01 0.25 -0.53
C SER A 707 51.32 0.86 -0.06
N GLU A 708 52.00 1.59 -0.93
CA GLU A 708 53.30 2.20 -0.62
C GLU A 708 53.18 3.33 0.42
N LYS A 709 52.18 4.18 0.30
CA LYS A 709 51.96 5.31 1.22
C LYS A 709 51.50 4.82 2.57
N TYR A 710 50.71 3.73 2.62
CA TYR A 710 50.28 3.15 3.89
C TYR A 710 51.44 2.55 4.67
N ASP A 711 52.38 1.91 3.98
CA ASP A 711 53.61 1.45 4.59
C ASP A 711 54.43 2.62 5.19
N ALA A 712 54.56 3.73 4.48
CA ALA A 712 55.23 4.93 4.99
C ALA A 712 54.48 5.56 6.18
N LEU A 713 53.11 5.51 6.15
CA LEU A 713 52.30 5.97 7.28
C LEU A 713 52.55 5.13 8.53
N ILE A 714 52.57 3.81 8.43
CA ILE A 714 52.88 2.91 9.56
C ILE A 714 54.31 3.16 10.08
N GLN A 715 55.28 3.32 9.16
CA GLN A 715 56.65 3.69 9.55
C GLN A 715 56.69 4.99 10.36
N SER A 716 56.03 6.05 9.88
CA SER A 716 55.96 7.34 10.56
C SER A 716 55.33 7.24 11.95
N PHE A 717 54.28 6.44 12.12
CA PHE A 717 53.72 6.17 13.44
C PHE A 717 54.71 5.49 14.35
N ILE A 718 55.43 4.48 13.86
CA ILE A 718 56.43 3.77 14.65
C ILE A 718 57.54 4.72 15.15
N GLU A 719 58.02 5.57 14.28
CA GLU A 719 59.09 6.51 14.60
C GLU A 719 58.64 7.59 15.59
N ASN A 720 57.40 8.05 15.51
CA ASN A 720 56.89 9.20 16.29
C ASN A 720 56.07 8.82 17.53
N SER A 721 55.89 7.52 17.80
CA SER A 721 55.09 7.04 18.93
C SER A 721 55.87 6.98 20.22
N GLU A 722 55.21 7.18 21.34
CA GLU A 722 55.72 6.91 22.68
C GLU A 722 55.55 5.43 23.00
N GLU A 723 56.52 4.87 23.75
CA GLU A 723 56.52 3.46 24.06
C GLU A 723 55.66 3.16 25.30
N PHE A 724 54.82 2.18 25.21
CA PHE A 724 54.24 1.53 26.36
C PHE A 724 55.18 0.42 26.85
N THR A 725 55.71 0.62 28.06
CA THR A 725 56.60 -0.36 28.72
C THR A 725 55.82 -1.40 29.51
N LEU A 726 56.51 -2.44 29.99
CA LEU A 726 55.91 -3.43 30.86
C LEU A 726 55.26 -2.80 32.11
N GLU A 727 55.86 -1.73 32.66
CA GLU A 727 55.34 -1.06 33.84
C GLU A 727 53.89 -0.55 33.61
N HIS A 728 53.60 0.00 32.44
CA HIS A 728 52.25 0.44 32.06
C HIS A 728 51.25 -0.72 31.94
N LEU A 729 51.71 -1.91 31.56
CA LEU A 729 50.87 -3.08 31.29
C LEU A 729 50.79 -4.08 32.43
N GLN A 730 51.71 -3.97 33.44
CA GLN A 730 51.88 -5.00 34.46
C GLN A 730 50.62 -5.30 35.24
N ASN A 731 49.90 -4.29 35.67
CA ASN A 731 48.66 -4.45 36.43
C ASN A 731 47.58 -5.11 35.60
N CYS A 732 47.41 -4.70 34.37
CA CYS A 732 46.41 -5.25 33.43
C CYS A 732 46.74 -6.70 33.02
N ILE A 733 48.02 -7.02 32.81
CA ILE A 733 48.44 -8.40 32.48
C ILE A 733 48.10 -9.38 33.63
N GLN A 734 48.20 -8.91 34.89
CA GLN A 734 47.83 -9.70 36.08
C GLN A 734 46.30 -9.77 36.26
N ASP A 735 45.61 -8.68 36.05
CA ASP A 735 44.18 -8.56 36.16
C ASP A 735 43.60 -7.76 34.99
N PRO A 736 43.02 -8.43 33.97
CA PRO A 736 42.47 -7.77 32.78
C PRO A 736 41.31 -6.79 33.05
N VAL A 737 40.73 -6.80 34.24
CA VAL A 737 39.70 -5.84 34.64
C VAL A 737 40.29 -4.45 34.88
N LEU A 738 41.58 -4.38 35.17
CA LEU A 738 42.28 -3.12 35.38
C LEU A 738 42.61 -2.47 34.03
N LYS A 739 42.11 -1.27 33.80
CA LYS A 739 42.41 -0.49 32.59
C LYS A 739 43.89 -0.11 32.54
N VAL A 740 44.41 -0.03 31.31
CA VAL A 740 45.76 0.49 31.08
C VAL A 740 45.75 1.98 31.37
N PRO A 741 46.57 2.48 32.33
CA PRO A 741 46.55 3.92 32.62
C PRO A 741 47.26 4.71 31.52
N ILE A 742 46.66 5.82 31.08
CA ILE A 742 47.28 6.77 30.17
C ILE A 742 47.60 8.07 30.92
N VAL A 743 48.80 8.56 30.74
CA VAL A 743 49.27 9.83 31.37
C VAL A 743 48.71 11.01 30.54
N ALA A 744 48.14 12.00 31.21
CA ALA A 744 47.46 13.15 30.58
C ALA A 744 48.30 13.93 29.56
N ASP A 745 49.61 14.07 29.77
CA ASP A 745 50.53 14.85 28.93
C ASP A 745 51.31 14.01 27.91
N SER A 746 50.88 12.77 27.68
CA SER A 746 51.56 11.84 26.77
C SER A 746 51.29 12.19 25.27
N LYS A 747 52.14 11.67 24.38
CA LYS A 747 51.98 11.83 22.93
C LYS A 747 50.69 11.24 22.41
N PRO A 748 50.22 11.68 21.22
CA PRO A 748 48.98 11.16 20.64
C PRO A 748 49.07 9.71 20.11
N ASN A 749 50.29 9.15 20.01
CA ASN A 749 50.51 7.81 19.49
C ASN A 749 51.36 6.98 20.44
N PHE A 750 50.97 5.74 20.65
CA PHE A 750 51.69 4.74 21.48
C PHE A 750 52.06 3.52 20.66
N ILE A 751 53.16 2.87 21.09
CA ILE A 751 53.65 1.66 20.44
C ILE A 751 54.05 0.60 21.45
N ILE A 752 53.77 -0.66 21.14
CA ILE A 752 54.19 -1.84 21.88
C ILE A 752 54.83 -2.80 20.91
N PHE A 753 56.08 -3.18 21.17
CA PHE A 753 56.74 -4.27 20.45
C PHE A 753 56.64 -5.57 21.22
N TYR A 754 56.21 -6.66 20.55
CA TYR A 754 56.09 -7.95 21.17
C TYR A 754 56.81 -9.05 20.39
N HIS A 755 57.35 -10.04 21.11
CA HIS A 755 58.10 -11.14 20.53
C HIS A 755 57.13 -12.23 20.00
N GLN A 756 57.51 -12.80 18.86
CA GLN A 756 56.88 -13.96 18.23
C GLN A 756 57.94 -14.97 17.87
N LYS A 757 57.78 -16.26 18.25
CA LYS A 757 58.68 -17.35 17.87
C LYS A 757 58.45 -17.76 16.41
N ASP A 758 57.22 -17.84 16.01
CA ASP A 758 56.77 -18.16 14.66
C ASP A 758 55.44 -17.42 14.34
N LYS A 759 54.97 -17.60 13.09
CA LYS A 759 53.78 -16.88 12.60
C LYS A 759 52.47 -17.19 13.37
N ASN A 760 52.45 -18.33 14.10
CA ASN A 760 51.31 -18.78 14.87
C ASN A 760 51.49 -18.56 16.37
N ASP A 761 52.62 -17.95 16.79
CA ASP A 761 52.86 -17.61 18.18
C ASP A 761 52.14 -16.32 18.56
N TYR A 762 50.99 -16.45 19.20
CA TYR A 762 50.17 -15.33 19.66
C TYR A 762 50.18 -15.17 21.19
N ALA A 763 50.99 -15.91 21.91
CA ALA A 763 50.94 -15.97 23.38
C ALA A 763 51.13 -14.59 24.07
N VAL A 764 52.09 -13.80 23.61
CA VAL A 764 52.33 -12.45 24.12
C VAL A 764 51.21 -11.49 23.67
N LEU A 765 50.86 -11.55 22.38
CA LEU A 765 49.84 -10.71 21.79
C LEU A 765 48.47 -10.92 22.45
N GLN A 766 48.12 -12.15 22.77
CA GLN A 766 46.82 -12.47 23.41
C GLN A 766 46.69 -11.79 24.78
N LYS A 767 47.77 -11.74 25.54
CA LYS A 767 47.75 -11.06 26.84
C LYS A 767 47.65 -9.56 26.72
N ILE A 768 48.40 -8.98 25.76
CA ILE A 768 48.30 -7.55 25.46
C ILE A 768 46.87 -7.20 24.98
N SER A 769 46.34 -7.99 24.06
CA SER A 769 44.98 -7.77 23.51
C SER A 769 43.89 -7.78 24.58
N ARG A 770 44.00 -8.66 25.57
CA ARG A 770 43.06 -8.68 26.71
C ARG A 770 43.12 -7.39 27.54
N CYS A 771 44.31 -6.79 27.70
CA CYS A 771 44.51 -5.54 28.42
C CYS A 771 43.69 -4.38 27.77
N PHE A 772 43.69 -4.30 26.47
CA PHE A 772 42.96 -3.28 25.74
C PHE A 772 41.51 -3.65 25.42
N GLY A 773 41.13 -4.91 25.67
CA GLY A 773 39.80 -5.41 25.37
C GLY A 773 39.55 -5.62 23.87
N LEU A 774 40.61 -5.92 23.09
CA LEU A 774 40.51 -6.28 21.68
C LEU A 774 39.78 -7.61 21.51
N PHE A 775 39.09 -7.78 20.40
CA PHE A 775 38.40 -9.04 20.06
C PHE A 775 39.44 -10.15 19.79
N TRP A 776 39.25 -11.28 20.43
CA TRP A 776 40.10 -12.42 20.29
C TRP A 776 39.36 -13.75 20.34
N VAL A 777 39.64 -14.62 19.38
CA VAL A 777 39.17 -15.99 19.37
C VAL A 777 40.39 -16.89 19.68
N PRO A 778 40.36 -17.77 20.69
CA PRO A 778 41.43 -18.67 20.98
C PRO A 778 41.87 -19.49 19.76
N ASP A 779 43.16 -19.71 19.60
CA ASP A 779 43.77 -20.47 18.50
C ASP A 779 43.56 -19.93 17.09
N HIS A 780 43.06 -18.69 16.99
CA HIS A 780 42.89 -17.98 15.72
C HIS A 780 43.84 -16.80 15.60
N PRO A 781 44.17 -16.38 14.34
CA PRO A 781 44.91 -15.16 14.09
C PRO A 781 44.20 -13.92 14.68
N PRO A 782 44.96 -12.93 15.12
CA PRO A 782 44.39 -11.67 15.59
C PRO A 782 43.61 -10.95 14.48
N ARG A 783 42.56 -10.25 14.86
CA ARG A 783 41.77 -9.45 13.93
C ARG A 783 42.36 -8.04 13.75
N ASN A 784 42.04 -7.41 12.63
CA ASN A 784 42.50 -6.06 12.21
C ASN A 784 44.04 -5.99 12.11
N GLN A 785 44.68 -7.05 11.69
CA GLN A 785 46.13 -7.08 11.49
C GLN A 785 46.49 -6.58 10.07
N PHE A 786 47.53 -5.77 9.98
CA PHE A 786 48.18 -5.39 8.72
C PHE A 786 49.67 -5.68 8.83
N ARG A 787 50.12 -6.70 8.11
CA ARG A 787 51.54 -7.11 8.03
C ARG A 787 52.23 -7.22 9.39
N GLY A 788 51.53 -7.83 10.36
CA GLY A 788 52.04 -8.04 11.72
C GLY A 788 51.91 -6.80 12.62
N VAL A 789 51.15 -5.81 12.23
CA VAL A 789 50.79 -4.63 13.02
C VAL A 789 49.30 -4.61 13.28
N ILE A 790 48.87 -4.41 14.52
CA ILE A 790 47.48 -4.09 14.87
C ILE A 790 47.43 -2.64 15.28
N ARG A 791 46.53 -1.89 14.68
CA ARG A 791 46.30 -0.48 14.96
C ARG A 791 44.88 -0.28 15.46
N PHE A 792 44.68 0.50 16.51
CA PHE A 792 43.39 0.83 17.12
C PHE A 792 43.48 2.13 17.91
N TYR A 793 42.36 2.68 18.33
CA TYR A 793 42.31 3.80 19.27
C TYR A 793 42.08 3.29 20.69
N TYR A 794 42.70 3.96 21.65
CA TYR A 794 42.47 3.72 23.07
C TYR A 794 42.59 5.06 23.81
N ASP A 795 41.50 5.46 24.48
CA ASP A 795 41.45 6.73 25.19
C ASP A 795 41.86 7.93 24.30
N ASP A 796 41.21 8.01 23.10
CA ASP A 796 41.45 9.02 22.04
C ASP A 796 42.87 9.06 21.47
N ARG A 797 43.65 8.01 21.63
CA ARG A 797 45.03 7.89 21.15
C ARG A 797 45.22 6.67 20.26
N ASN A 798 46.08 6.82 19.28
CA ASN A 798 46.46 5.75 18.36
C ASN A 798 47.39 4.76 19.08
N VAL A 799 47.12 3.51 19.07
CA VAL A 799 47.95 2.45 19.63
C VAL A 799 48.36 1.47 18.53
N LEU A 800 49.66 1.15 18.49
CA LEU A 800 50.22 0.18 17.57
C LEU A 800 50.83 -0.99 18.32
N LEU A 801 50.42 -2.22 17.99
CA LEU A 801 51.07 -3.46 18.44
C LEU A 801 51.90 -4.00 17.27
N VAL A 802 53.21 -4.11 17.43
CA VAL A 802 54.14 -4.52 16.35
C VAL A 802 54.83 -5.83 16.73
N GLY A 803 54.54 -6.89 15.97
CA GLY A 803 55.19 -8.20 16.18
C GLY A 803 56.66 -8.24 15.69
N SER A 804 57.49 -9.02 16.35
CA SER A 804 58.93 -9.16 15.97
C SER A 804 59.12 -9.77 14.57
N LEU A 805 58.14 -10.44 14.02
CA LEU A 805 58.16 -11.01 12.66
C LEU A 805 57.56 -10.07 11.62
N SER A 806 57.04 -8.91 12.03
CA SER A 806 56.51 -7.89 11.13
C SER A 806 57.63 -7.30 10.28
N LYS A 807 57.36 -6.99 9.00
CA LYS A 807 58.28 -6.23 8.15
C LYS A 807 58.62 -4.84 8.71
N PHE A 808 57.74 -4.30 9.57
CA PHE A 808 57.90 -3.00 10.22
C PHE A 808 58.77 -3.06 11.49
N TYR A 809 59.10 -4.26 12.02
CA TYR A 809 59.93 -4.40 13.19
C TYR A 809 61.33 -3.81 13.00
N LYS A 810 61.86 -3.74 11.77
CA LYS A 810 63.11 -3.12 11.40
C LYS A 810 63.22 -1.63 11.81
N TYR A 811 62.09 -0.94 12.01
CA TYR A 811 62.05 0.45 12.47
C TYR A 811 62.07 0.60 13.98
N LYS A 812 62.13 -0.53 14.73
CA LYS A 812 62.33 -0.51 16.18
C LYS A 812 63.70 0.03 16.53
N GLN A 813 63.70 1.12 17.29
CA GLN A 813 65.00 1.63 17.89
C GLN A 813 65.56 0.64 18.89
N GLU A 814 66.88 0.53 18.97
CA GLU A 814 67.55 -0.44 19.89
C GLU A 814 67.18 -0.18 21.36
N THR A 815 66.95 1.07 21.73
CA THR A 815 66.58 1.49 23.08
C THR A 815 65.15 1.08 23.48
N ARG A 816 64.30 0.74 22.53
CA ARG A 816 62.87 0.41 22.79
C ARG A 816 62.72 -1.02 23.30
N TYR A 817 61.81 -1.18 24.24
CA TYR A 817 61.51 -2.44 24.92
C TYR A 817 60.84 -3.46 23.99
N LEU A 818 61.09 -4.76 24.22
CA LEU A 818 60.41 -5.85 23.53
C LEU A 818 59.79 -6.73 24.61
N LEU A 819 58.43 -6.81 24.55
CA LEU A 819 57.70 -7.69 25.43
C LEU A 819 57.86 -9.16 24.99
N THR A 820 58.25 -10.01 25.92
CA THR A 820 58.43 -11.47 25.72
C THR A 820 57.48 -12.25 26.62
N ILE A 821 57.33 -13.54 26.37
CA ILE A 821 56.54 -14.41 27.23
C ILE A 821 57.01 -14.50 28.65
N ASP A 822 58.36 -14.35 28.85
CA ASP A 822 58.98 -14.36 30.18
C ASP A 822 58.65 -13.11 30.98
N ASN A 823 58.51 -11.96 30.30
CA ASN A 823 58.09 -10.69 30.90
C ASN A 823 56.58 -10.63 31.26
N VAL A 824 55.72 -11.18 30.40
CA VAL A 824 54.29 -11.14 30.63
C VAL A 824 53.75 -12.35 31.41
N GLY A 825 54.67 -13.24 31.86
CA GLY A 825 54.33 -14.47 32.60
C GLY A 825 53.79 -15.59 31.68
N LYS A 826 54.11 -16.85 32.05
CA LYS A 826 53.50 -18.01 31.36
C LYS A 826 52.10 -18.18 31.83
N SER A 827 51.19 -18.48 30.91
CA SER A 827 49.75 -18.74 31.15
C SER A 827 49.51 -19.94 32.00
#